data_d46dccda83f000319ce0c1cfe0f9eb45
#
_entry.id   d46dccda83f000319ce0c1cfe0f9eb45
#
_cell.length_a   1.000
_cell.length_b   1.000
_cell.length_c   1.000
_cell.angle_alpha   90.00
_cell.angle_beta   90.00
_cell.angle_gamma   90.00
#
_symmetry.space_group_name_H-M   'P 1'
#
loop_
_entity.id
_entity.type
_entity.pdbx_description
1 polymer ?
#
loop_
_entity_poly.entity_id
_entity_poly.type
_entity_poly.pdbx_seq_one_letter_code
_entity_poly.pdbx_strand_id
1 'polypeptide(L)'
;IDVLKDASATAIYGSRGANGVVLITTKKGKSGAAKVEFSANFGLSKISKIVESLNAYEYANFVNEATINNALYDNTPYAYLPYRGDWNYRRDPQNNIIPESGTYEPAPEDFLNPGWHEDEYGNREWVEGTNWLDEILQDAFTQEYNISVSGGNDKSHYAFSGNYTDQTGIIRNSGYDRLAVRANVGSQVKSWLNTGLNINFTKSNTRFAKSNSYDYSIIRSAMLYPPTIYVGDHTQDDEYFWLSANPRTYVNTAKDELKSINVFTSAFLEIKFTDWLRFRQNFGMSYTDNERSTYYPRETGEGKNYNGRAGKSDNFYQNITAESVLTFDKTFADIHHLNVVAGFTYENTNWGGKAINASNFPTDITEDYNLSQALTIDAPTSNRGEATLVSLLGRANYVLKDRYIFTASYRRDGSSRFAPGNKFANFASGAVAWVLSEEDFIKNLNIFSNLKLRASYGQTGNQGINSYQTMVSLGSANYPFGGITDSGFAGDTSKGPLNKDLKWETTDQYNVGLDFGFLKNRIALSVNYYYKKTRDLLQYVSIPSSTGFSNMWTNFGHVTNEGIELTGQFYAIDTKDWGLDFDANIAFNRNRIGGLTADQYANNLWYSAKEVFIQRNGLPIGAILGYVEDGFYDNLAEVRADPLYANVSDVEAQRMVGEIKYLDVNGDGKLTTEDRAIIGDTNPDFTYGLTGNFRWKNLTLSLFFQGTYGNDIFNANLTNISMQSVSNIPKFAYESRWTPDNTENAKWPRATMAQTREWRISDRHVEDGSYLKLKTINLAYNFGSPCKGIENLTVFGTVNNVFTITGYSWYDPDVNTFGQDASRRGVDIYSYPASRTFSLGVKVTL
;
A
#
# COMPACT_ATOMS: atom_id res chain seq x y z
N ILE A 1 -9.47 -1.98 20.81
CA ILE A 1 -8.15 -1.81 20.16
C ILE A 1 -7.51 -0.61 20.82
N ASP A 2 -6.29 -0.77 21.31
CA ASP A 2 -5.51 0.30 21.90
C ASP A 2 -4.24 0.50 21.09
N VAL A 3 -3.86 1.77 20.83
CA VAL A 3 -2.65 2.11 20.08
C VAL A 3 -1.66 2.76 21.02
N LEU A 4 -0.56 2.05 21.31
CA LEU A 4 0.52 2.53 22.15
C LEU A 4 1.53 3.28 21.28
N LYS A 5 1.66 4.58 21.47
CA LYS A 5 2.52 5.46 20.66
C LYS A 5 3.74 5.95 21.45
N ASP A 6 3.65 6.02 22.79
CA ASP A 6 4.71 6.50 23.67
C ASP A 6 5.80 5.45 23.88
N ALA A 7 7.06 5.86 23.87
CA ALA A 7 8.18 4.96 24.14
C ALA A 7 8.08 4.27 25.52
N SER A 8 7.55 4.94 26.55
CA SER A 8 7.31 4.33 27.86
C SER A 8 6.26 3.22 27.81
N ALA A 9 5.21 3.37 26.99
CA ALA A 9 4.18 2.35 26.81
C ALA A 9 4.68 1.19 25.90
N THR A 10 5.48 1.50 24.88
CA THR A 10 6.01 0.51 23.92
C THR A 10 7.29 -0.19 24.41
N ALA A 11 7.97 0.33 25.43
CA ALA A 11 9.23 -0.23 25.94
C ALA A 11 9.13 -1.70 26.36
N ILE A 12 7.99 -2.15 26.86
CA ILE A 12 7.78 -3.57 27.20
C ILE A 12 7.80 -4.49 25.98
N TYR A 13 7.53 -3.95 24.77
CA TYR A 13 7.57 -4.68 23.49
C TYR A 13 8.95 -4.60 22.80
N GLY A 14 9.89 -3.80 23.35
CA GLY A 14 11.29 -3.68 22.92
C GLY A 14 11.44 -3.29 21.48
N SER A 15 12.31 -4.03 20.77
CA SER A 15 12.64 -3.78 19.36
C SER A 15 11.46 -3.87 18.38
N ARG A 16 10.32 -4.37 18.82
CA ARG A 16 9.09 -4.40 18.02
C ARG A 16 8.22 -3.17 18.24
N GLY A 17 8.50 -2.38 19.29
CA GLY A 17 7.70 -1.21 19.64
C GLY A 17 8.17 0.10 19.02
N ALA A 18 9.25 0.12 18.21
CA ALA A 18 9.84 1.35 17.65
C ALA A 18 8.85 2.18 16.82
N ASN A 19 7.96 1.51 16.07
CA ASN A 19 6.93 2.14 15.23
C ASN A 19 5.54 2.21 15.89
N GLY A 20 5.45 1.96 17.21
CA GLY A 20 4.20 1.85 17.95
C GLY A 20 3.72 0.40 18.07
N VAL A 21 2.71 0.19 18.93
CA VAL A 21 2.10 -1.12 19.17
C VAL A 21 0.59 -1.01 19.09
N VAL A 22 -0.04 -1.85 18.28
CA VAL A 22 -1.49 -1.99 18.23
C VAL A 22 -1.89 -3.20 19.07
N LEU A 23 -2.57 -2.95 20.19
CA LEU A 23 -3.04 -3.98 21.10
C LEU A 23 -4.49 -4.36 20.77
N ILE A 24 -4.72 -5.61 20.38
CA ILE A 24 -6.04 -6.13 20.04
C ILE A 24 -6.47 -7.13 21.10
N THR A 25 -7.51 -6.77 21.86
CA THR A 25 -8.12 -7.67 22.84
C THR A 25 -9.37 -8.28 22.23
N THR A 26 -9.40 -9.60 22.08
CA THR A 26 -10.56 -10.33 21.55
C THR A 26 -11.64 -10.49 22.61
N LYS A 27 -12.91 -10.64 22.17
CA LYS A 27 -14.02 -10.97 23.06
C LYS A 27 -13.76 -12.31 23.72
N LYS A 28 -14.05 -12.41 25.01
CA LYS A 28 -14.02 -13.65 25.82
C LYS A 28 -15.44 -14.06 26.15
N GLY A 29 -15.64 -15.36 26.44
CA GLY A 29 -16.87 -15.82 27.04
C GLY A 29 -17.13 -15.12 28.38
N LYS A 30 -18.38 -14.84 28.69
CA LYS A 30 -18.82 -14.30 29.98
C LYS A 30 -19.52 -15.38 30.80
N SER A 31 -19.51 -15.24 32.11
CA SER A 31 -20.34 -16.09 32.98
C SER A 31 -21.83 -15.90 32.62
N GLY A 32 -22.56 -17.01 32.49
CA GLY A 32 -23.98 -17.04 32.10
C GLY A 32 -24.32 -18.17 31.13
N ALA A 33 -25.57 -18.22 30.73
CA ALA A 33 -26.07 -19.18 29.73
C ALA A 33 -25.30 -19.02 28.40
N ALA A 34 -25.22 -20.10 27.65
CA ALA A 34 -24.64 -20.06 26.32
C ALA A 34 -25.43 -19.12 25.41
N LYS A 35 -24.73 -18.18 24.76
CA LYS A 35 -25.30 -17.29 23.74
C LYS A 35 -24.82 -17.73 22.37
N VAL A 36 -25.75 -17.86 21.44
CA VAL A 36 -25.46 -18.12 20.03
C VAL A 36 -25.74 -16.84 19.26
N GLU A 37 -24.73 -16.34 18.55
CA GLU A 37 -24.90 -15.21 17.63
C GLU A 37 -24.68 -15.70 16.21
N PHE A 38 -25.58 -15.32 15.31
CA PHE A 38 -25.45 -15.51 13.86
C PHE A 38 -25.53 -14.15 13.18
N SER A 39 -24.68 -13.92 12.19
CA SER A 39 -24.83 -12.76 11.31
C SER A 39 -24.55 -13.12 9.85
N ALA A 40 -25.30 -12.50 8.96
CA ALA A 40 -25.09 -12.56 7.52
C ALA A 40 -25.02 -11.13 6.98
N ASN A 41 -24.08 -10.88 6.09
CA ASN A 41 -23.87 -9.60 5.44
C ASN A 41 -23.67 -9.80 3.94
N PHE A 42 -24.38 -9.06 3.12
CA PHE A 42 -24.32 -9.10 1.65
C PHE A 42 -23.96 -7.72 1.12
N GLY A 43 -22.97 -7.66 0.26
CA GLY A 43 -22.46 -6.43 -0.31
C GLY A 43 -22.41 -6.44 -1.84
N LEU A 44 -22.70 -5.30 -2.43
CA LEU A 44 -22.49 -5.04 -3.85
C LEU A 44 -21.47 -3.91 -3.98
N SER A 45 -20.38 -4.16 -4.67
CA SER A 45 -19.30 -3.20 -4.87
C SER A 45 -19.25 -2.78 -6.35
N LYS A 46 -19.12 -1.47 -6.57
CA LYS A 46 -18.93 -0.86 -7.89
C LYS A 46 -17.70 0.04 -7.86
N ILE A 47 -17.03 0.21 -8.98
CA ILE A 47 -15.93 1.18 -9.08
C ILE A 47 -16.41 2.57 -8.65
N SER A 48 -15.60 3.28 -7.87
CA SER A 48 -16.00 4.59 -7.31
C SER A 48 -15.75 5.77 -8.24
N LYS A 49 -14.73 5.69 -9.10
CA LYS A 49 -14.33 6.70 -10.10
C LYS A 49 -13.75 5.97 -11.30
N ILE A 50 -14.06 6.43 -12.49
CA ILE A 50 -13.47 5.96 -13.76
C ILE A 50 -12.61 7.10 -14.31
N VAL A 51 -11.42 6.76 -14.78
CA VAL A 51 -10.59 7.65 -15.61
C VAL A 51 -10.91 7.31 -17.07
N GLU A 52 -11.61 8.22 -17.73
CA GLU A 52 -12.04 8.02 -19.11
C GLU A 52 -10.85 8.09 -20.06
N SER A 53 -10.71 7.10 -20.95
CA SER A 53 -9.83 7.12 -22.14
C SER A 53 -10.62 7.60 -23.36
N LEU A 54 -9.92 7.88 -24.47
CA LEU A 54 -10.58 8.25 -25.71
C LEU A 54 -11.48 7.09 -26.19
N ASN A 55 -12.66 7.42 -26.72
CA ASN A 55 -13.47 6.49 -27.49
C ASN A 55 -12.89 6.29 -28.90
N ALA A 56 -13.45 5.38 -29.67
CA ALA A 56 -12.90 5.02 -31.00
C ALA A 56 -12.86 6.21 -31.98
N TYR A 57 -13.89 7.07 -31.98
CA TYR A 57 -13.95 8.28 -32.79
C TYR A 57 -12.86 9.29 -32.37
N GLU A 58 -12.77 9.58 -31.09
CA GLU A 58 -11.77 10.51 -30.54
C GLU A 58 -10.34 10.00 -30.78
N TYR A 59 -10.11 8.69 -30.61
CA TYR A 59 -8.82 8.06 -30.84
C TYR A 59 -8.42 8.10 -32.34
N ALA A 60 -9.33 7.81 -33.24
CA ALA A 60 -9.07 7.90 -34.67
C ALA A 60 -8.66 9.32 -35.09
N ASN A 61 -9.34 10.35 -34.55
CA ASN A 61 -8.97 11.75 -34.75
C ASN A 61 -7.59 12.08 -34.17
N PHE A 62 -7.29 11.57 -32.95
CA PHE A 62 -5.99 11.76 -32.30
C PHE A 62 -4.85 11.17 -33.13
N VAL A 63 -5.03 9.96 -33.69
CA VAL A 63 -4.02 9.30 -34.54
C VAL A 63 -3.81 10.07 -35.85
N ASN A 64 -4.89 10.53 -36.47
CA ASN A 64 -4.81 11.35 -37.68
C ASN A 64 -4.09 12.68 -37.41
N GLU A 65 -4.42 13.36 -36.32
CA GLU A 65 -3.74 14.60 -35.90
C GLU A 65 -2.25 14.37 -35.66
N ALA A 66 -1.89 13.30 -34.95
CA ALA A 66 -0.49 12.95 -34.70
C ALA A 66 0.28 12.69 -35.98
N THR A 67 -0.37 12.07 -37.00
CA THR A 67 0.21 11.85 -38.32
C THR A 67 0.46 13.15 -39.07
N ILE A 68 -0.49 14.09 -39.00
CA ILE A 68 -0.35 15.43 -39.61
C ILE A 68 0.77 16.22 -38.90
N ASN A 69 0.79 16.22 -37.59
CA ASN A 69 1.80 16.91 -36.79
C ASN A 69 3.21 16.37 -37.05
N ASN A 70 3.34 15.05 -37.30
CA ASN A 70 4.63 14.45 -37.60
C ASN A 70 5.21 14.99 -38.93
N ALA A 71 4.36 15.26 -39.91
CA ALA A 71 4.78 15.89 -41.14
C ALA A 71 5.12 17.38 -40.97
N LEU A 72 4.33 18.09 -40.16
CA LEU A 72 4.49 19.54 -39.96
C LEU A 72 5.72 19.89 -39.11
N TYR A 73 5.97 19.13 -38.05
CA TYR A 73 6.95 19.47 -37.03
C TYR A 73 8.18 18.55 -37.01
N ASP A 74 8.00 17.27 -37.39
CA ASP A 74 9.09 16.28 -37.36
C ASP A 74 9.70 15.99 -38.73
N ASN A 75 9.25 16.71 -39.77
CA ASN A 75 9.72 16.58 -41.14
C ASN A 75 9.61 15.13 -41.68
N THR A 76 8.56 14.42 -41.27
CA THR A 76 8.29 13.05 -41.68
C THR A 76 6.99 13.02 -42.50
N PRO A 77 7.04 13.07 -43.83
CA PRO A 77 5.83 13.07 -44.63
C PRO A 77 5.08 11.75 -44.48
N TYR A 78 3.76 11.80 -44.52
CA TYR A 78 2.89 10.62 -44.56
C TYR A 78 2.34 10.35 -45.95
N ALA A 79 2.15 9.08 -46.28
CA ALA A 79 1.54 8.65 -47.51
C ALA A 79 0.01 8.74 -47.45
N TYR A 80 -0.58 8.45 -46.31
CA TYR A 80 -2.02 8.46 -46.02
C TYR A 80 -2.29 8.71 -44.56
N LEU A 81 -3.53 9.12 -44.24
CA LEU A 81 -4.00 9.16 -42.84
C LEU A 81 -4.43 7.75 -42.43
N PRO A 82 -4.10 7.32 -41.19
CA PRO A 82 -4.47 5.97 -40.71
C PRO A 82 -5.97 5.71 -40.68
N TYR A 83 -6.77 6.71 -40.32
CA TYR A 83 -8.23 6.60 -40.28
C TYR A 83 -8.86 7.56 -41.27
N ARG A 84 -9.36 7.01 -42.39
CA ARG A 84 -10.01 7.77 -43.45
C ARG A 84 -10.95 6.88 -44.26
N GLY A 85 -12.08 7.39 -44.63
CA GLY A 85 -13.03 6.74 -45.57
C GLY A 85 -12.85 7.13 -47.02
N ASP A 86 -11.81 7.87 -47.37
CA ASP A 86 -11.61 8.40 -48.73
C ASP A 86 -10.23 8.02 -49.28
N TRP A 87 -10.24 7.29 -50.37
CA TRP A 87 -9.07 6.82 -51.13
C TRP A 87 -8.21 7.95 -51.71
N ASN A 88 -8.76 9.12 -51.92
CA ASN A 88 -8.04 10.27 -52.43
C ASN A 88 -6.92 10.78 -51.53
N TYR A 89 -6.87 10.33 -50.29
CA TYR A 89 -5.83 10.71 -49.34
C TYR A 89 -4.63 9.77 -49.32
N ARG A 90 -4.72 8.57 -49.86
CA ARG A 90 -3.58 7.67 -50.00
C ARG A 90 -2.65 8.12 -51.10
N ARG A 91 -1.43 8.47 -50.67
CA ARG A 91 -0.38 8.92 -51.56
C ARG A 91 0.96 8.35 -51.13
N ASP A 92 1.80 8.01 -52.11
CA ASP A 92 3.20 7.67 -51.86
C ASP A 92 4.00 8.90 -51.41
N PRO A 93 5.24 8.71 -50.88
CA PRO A 93 6.11 9.83 -50.50
C PRO A 93 6.38 10.84 -51.62
N GLN A 94 6.15 10.45 -52.89
CA GLN A 94 6.27 11.31 -54.08
C GLN A 94 4.95 11.99 -54.44
N ASN A 95 3.91 11.87 -53.56
CA ASN A 95 2.58 12.46 -53.77
C ASN A 95 1.74 11.85 -54.90
N ASN A 96 2.08 10.61 -55.33
CA ASN A 96 1.26 9.87 -56.28
C ASN A 96 0.15 9.14 -55.53
N ILE A 97 -1.04 9.02 -56.17
CA ILE A 97 -2.13 8.20 -55.66
C ILE A 97 -1.70 6.73 -55.73
N ILE A 98 -1.76 6.04 -54.60
CA ILE A 98 -1.47 4.61 -54.54
C ILE A 98 -2.76 3.88 -54.89
N PRO A 99 -2.76 3.07 -55.99
CA PRO A 99 -3.90 2.25 -56.30
C PRO A 99 -4.07 1.17 -55.26
N GLU A 100 -5.24 1.08 -54.66
CA GLU A 100 -5.44 0.10 -53.62
C GLU A 100 -6.15 -1.16 -54.08
N SER A 101 -5.73 -2.25 -53.48
CA SER A 101 -6.38 -3.53 -53.67
C SER A 101 -7.27 -3.81 -52.46
N GLY A 102 -8.47 -3.28 -52.47
CA GLY A 102 -9.56 -4.08 -52.00
C GLY A 102 -9.83 -4.23 -50.54
N THR A 103 -9.47 -3.30 -49.61
CA THR A 103 -10.06 -3.28 -48.26
C THR A 103 -10.62 -1.88 -47.96
N TYR A 104 -11.80 -1.86 -47.36
CA TYR A 104 -12.36 -0.63 -46.76
C TYR A 104 -11.45 -0.15 -45.61
N GLU A 105 -11.14 1.13 -45.61
CA GLU A 105 -10.40 1.74 -44.46
C GLU A 105 -11.33 2.72 -43.73
N PRO A 106 -11.64 2.44 -42.45
CA PRO A 106 -12.59 3.25 -41.72
C PRO A 106 -12.10 4.70 -41.55
N ALA A 107 -13.02 5.66 -41.69
CA ALA A 107 -12.85 7.03 -41.30
C ALA A 107 -13.20 7.21 -39.81
N PRO A 108 -12.75 8.31 -39.14
CA PRO A 108 -13.20 8.57 -37.78
C PRO A 108 -14.72 8.54 -37.61
N GLU A 109 -15.45 9.07 -38.57
CA GLU A 109 -16.91 9.17 -38.58
C GLU A 109 -17.60 7.81 -38.58
N ASP A 110 -16.98 6.75 -39.10
CA ASP A 110 -17.53 5.39 -39.12
C ASP A 110 -17.70 4.83 -37.71
N PHE A 111 -16.84 5.24 -36.77
CA PHE A 111 -16.94 4.86 -35.36
C PHE A 111 -18.10 5.51 -34.59
N LEU A 112 -18.82 6.48 -35.22
CA LEU A 112 -20.08 6.99 -34.69
C LEU A 112 -21.26 6.06 -35.01
N ASN A 113 -21.14 5.25 -36.07
CA ASN A 113 -22.15 4.30 -36.55
C ASN A 113 -21.54 2.90 -36.74
N PRO A 114 -21.26 2.17 -35.66
CA PRO A 114 -20.62 0.87 -35.75
C PRO A 114 -21.45 -0.11 -36.56
N GLY A 115 -20.78 -1.00 -37.31
CA GLY A 115 -21.44 -1.98 -38.15
C GLY A 115 -20.61 -2.31 -39.43
N TRP A 116 -21.23 -2.97 -40.37
CA TRP A 116 -20.60 -3.23 -41.66
C TRP A 116 -20.62 -1.96 -42.52
N HIS A 117 -19.45 -1.50 -42.90
CA HIS A 117 -19.24 -0.42 -43.84
C HIS A 117 -18.74 -0.97 -45.19
N GLU A 118 -19.11 -0.34 -46.24
CA GLU A 118 -18.78 -0.78 -47.60
C GLU A 118 -18.31 0.44 -48.41
N ASP A 119 -17.15 0.29 -49.07
CA ASP A 119 -16.64 1.32 -49.97
C ASP A 119 -17.35 1.33 -51.33
N GLU A 120 -17.02 2.28 -52.15
CA GLU A 120 -17.58 2.42 -53.50
C GLU A 120 -17.28 1.23 -54.46
N TYR A 121 -16.32 0.36 -54.06
CA TYR A 121 -15.92 -0.84 -54.80
C TYR A 121 -16.56 -2.11 -54.25
N GLY A 122 -17.40 -2.01 -53.22
CA GLY A 122 -18.05 -3.16 -52.60
C GLY A 122 -17.22 -3.92 -51.56
N ASN A 123 -16.06 -3.34 -51.15
CA ASN A 123 -15.27 -3.93 -50.08
C ASN A 123 -15.92 -3.59 -48.73
N ARG A 124 -15.90 -4.54 -47.83
CA ARG A 124 -16.58 -4.42 -46.53
C ARG A 124 -15.63 -4.67 -45.35
N GLU A 125 -15.78 -3.86 -44.33
CA GLU A 125 -15.14 -4.07 -43.07
C GLU A 125 -16.10 -3.81 -41.90
N TRP A 126 -15.93 -4.56 -40.82
CA TRP A 126 -16.66 -4.33 -39.58
C TRP A 126 -15.97 -3.25 -38.78
N VAL A 127 -16.69 -2.18 -38.45
CA VAL A 127 -16.21 -1.08 -37.65
C VAL A 127 -16.97 -1.04 -36.32
N GLU A 128 -16.26 -1.20 -35.21
CA GLU A 128 -16.83 -1.17 -33.87
C GLU A 128 -15.78 -0.64 -32.87
N GLY A 129 -16.23 0.22 -31.99
CA GLY A 129 -15.39 0.71 -30.90
C GLY A 129 -15.54 -0.12 -29.63
N THR A 130 -14.49 -0.17 -28.81
CA THR A 130 -14.49 -0.91 -27.52
C THR A 130 -14.07 -0.01 -26.38
N ASN A 131 -14.86 0.02 -25.30
CA ASN A 131 -14.42 0.54 -24.02
C ASN A 131 -13.73 -0.59 -23.23
N TRP A 132 -12.41 -0.68 -23.33
CA TRP A 132 -11.64 -1.75 -22.73
C TRP A 132 -11.69 -1.78 -21.19
N LEU A 133 -11.96 -0.64 -20.53
CA LEU A 133 -12.18 -0.63 -19.08
C LEU A 133 -13.46 -1.35 -18.70
N ASP A 134 -14.54 -1.18 -19.44
CA ASP A 134 -15.81 -1.90 -19.20
C ASP A 134 -15.65 -3.41 -19.44
N GLU A 135 -14.76 -3.80 -20.38
CA GLU A 135 -14.49 -5.20 -20.66
C GLU A 135 -13.77 -5.94 -19.55
N ILE A 136 -12.98 -5.25 -18.74
CA ILE A 136 -12.25 -5.84 -17.60
C ILE A 136 -12.95 -5.66 -16.26
N LEU A 137 -13.89 -4.72 -16.15
CA LEU A 137 -14.61 -4.39 -14.91
C LEU A 137 -15.90 -5.19 -14.76
N GLN A 138 -16.36 -5.33 -13.53
CA GLN A 138 -17.63 -5.93 -13.17
C GLN A 138 -18.17 -5.38 -11.84
N ASP A 139 -19.49 -5.48 -11.67
CA ASP A 139 -20.09 -5.36 -10.34
C ASP A 139 -19.69 -6.57 -9.49
N ALA A 140 -19.16 -6.31 -8.29
CA ALA A 140 -18.58 -7.34 -7.42
C ALA A 140 -19.50 -7.63 -6.23
N PHE A 141 -19.74 -8.91 -5.97
CA PHE A 141 -20.58 -9.36 -4.88
C PHE A 141 -19.76 -9.90 -3.72
N THR A 142 -20.16 -9.55 -2.50
CA THR A 142 -19.56 -10.06 -1.26
C THR A 142 -20.63 -10.70 -0.40
N GLN A 143 -20.31 -11.86 0.16
CA GLN A 143 -21.12 -12.52 1.17
C GLN A 143 -20.25 -12.89 2.36
N GLU A 144 -20.77 -12.64 3.57
CA GLU A 144 -20.09 -12.94 4.81
C GLU A 144 -21.06 -13.54 5.81
N TYR A 145 -20.66 -14.67 6.39
CA TYR A 145 -21.44 -15.38 7.41
C TYR A 145 -20.58 -15.56 8.66
N ASN A 146 -21.14 -15.22 9.80
CA ASN A 146 -20.52 -15.44 11.11
C ASN A 146 -21.46 -16.23 12.01
N ILE A 147 -20.93 -17.24 12.67
CA ILE A 147 -21.60 -17.92 13.77
C ILE A 147 -20.67 -17.93 14.98
N SER A 148 -21.19 -17.62 16.15
CA SER A 148 -20.42 -17.72 17.38
C SER A 148 -21.26 -18.26 18.52
N VAL A 149 -20.60 -19.03 19.41
CA VAL A 149 -21.15 -19.56 20.62
C VAL A 149 -20.24 -19.17 21.77
N SER A 150 -20.77 -18.51 22.77
CA SER A 150 -19.99 -18.12 23.95
C SER A 150 -20.78 -18.31 25.23
N GLY A 151 -20.08 -18.66 26.29
CA GLY A 151 -20.70 -18.89 27.60
C GLY A 151 -19.66 -19.18 28.68
N GLY A 152 -20.10 -19.50 29.85
CA GLY A 152 -19.21 -19.84 30.93
C GLY A 152 -19.88 -19.82 32.29
N ASN A 153 -19.07 -20.02 33.30
CA ASN A 153 -19.42 -19.85 34.69
C ASN A 153 -18.32 -19.08 35.43
N ASP A 154 -18.41 -18.95 36.74
CA ASP A 154 -17.44 -18.16 37.53
C ASP A 154 -15.99 -18.65 37.44
N LYS A 155 -15.77 -19.91 37.01
CA LYS A 155 -14.43 -20.52 36.91
C LYS A 155 -13.97 -20.74 35.50
N SER A 156 -14.85 -20.87 34.54
CA SER A 156 -14.49 -21.23 33.18
C SER A 156 -15.34 -20.45 32.18
N HIS A 157 -14.71 -20.03 31.09
CA HIS A 157 -15.38 -19.38 29.97
C HIS A 157 -14.88 -19.92 28.65
N TYR A 158 -15.74 -19.87 27.65
CA TYR A 158 -15.42 -20.29 26.29
C TYR A 158 -16.08 -19.36 25.27
N ALA A 159 -15.43 -19.26 24.13
CA ALA A 159 -16.00 -18.63 22.93
C ALA A 159 -15.48 -19.38 21.70
N PHE A 160 -16.39 -19.85 20.86
CA PHE A 160 -16.10 -20.47 19.58
C PHE A 160 -16.74 -19.65 18.48
N SER A 161 -16.05 -19.46 17.35
CA SER A 161 -16.66 -18.78 16.21
C SER A 161 -16.15 -19.34 14.89
N GLY A 162 -17.04 -19.35 13.88
CA GLY A 162 -16.73 -19.62 12.48
C GLY A 162 -17.12 -18.42 11.64
N ASN A 163 -16.28 -18.06 10.69
CA ASN A 163 -16.53 -17.02 9.71
C ASN A 163 -16.23 -17.58 8.31
N TYR A 164 -17.14 -17.34 7.38
CA TYR A 164 -16.93 -17.57 5.96
C TYR A 164 -17.14 -16.26 5.23
N THR A 165 -16.21 -15.90 4.34
CA THR A 165 -16.27 -14.74 3.48
C THR A 165 -15.98 -15.17 2.07
N ASP A 166 -16.80 -14.73 1.11
CA ASP A 166 -16.55 -14.87 -0.32
C ASP A 166 -16.78 -13.50 -0.98
N GLN A 167 -15.77 -13.00 -1.66
CA GLN A 167 -15.76 -11.69 -2.26
C GLN A 167 -15.21 -11.78 -3.68
N THR A 168 -16.05 -11.48 -4.69
CA THR A 168 -15.57 -11.21 -6.03
C THR A 168 -14.91 -9.83 -6.09
N GLY A 169 -13.91 -9.65 -6.96
CA GLY A 169 -13.29 -8.34 -7.20
C GLY A 169 -14.02 -7.57 -8.30
N ILE A 170 -13.82 -6.25 -8.34
CA ILE A 170 -14.37 -5.38 -9.39
C ILE A 170 -13.64 -5.54 -10.74
N ILE A 171 -12.45 -6.13 -10.76
CA ILE A 171 -11.80 -6.62 -11.97
C ILE A 171 -12.18 -8.08 -12.15
N ARG A 172 -12.59 -8.47 -13.36
CA ARG A 172 -12.98 -9.85 -13.69
C ARG A 172 -11.87 -10.83 -13.30
N ASN A 173 -12.27 -12.06 -12.94
CA ASN A 173 -11.38 -13.15 -12.50
C ASN A 173 -10.51 -12.84 -11.27
N SER A 174 -10.79 -11.77 -10.53
CA SER A 174 -10.18 -11.51 -9.23
C SER A 174 -11.16 -11.80 -8.09
N GLY A 175 -10.64 -12.16 -6.92
CA GLY A 175 -11.50 -12.44 -5.76
C GLY A 175 -10.75 -12.99 -4.56
N TYR A 176 -11.50 -13.18 -3.49
CA TYR A 176 -10.99 -13.66 -2.20
C TYR A 176 -12.04 -14.49 -1.49
N ASP A 177 -11.69 -15.70 -1.10
CA ASP A 177 -12.49 -16.52 -0.22
C ASP A 177 -11.73 -16.93 1.05
N ARG A 178 -12.43 -17.00 2.16
CA ARG A 178 -11.82 -17.28 3.46
C ARG A 178 -12.76 -18.05 4.38
N LEU A 179 -12.24 -19.11 4.99
CA LEU A 179 -12.81 -19.78 6.16
C LEU A 179 -11.92 -19.51 7.38
N ALA A 180 -12.50 -18.98 8.46
CA ALA A 180 -11.81 -18.79 9.72
C ALA A 180 -12.56 -19.47 10.87
N VAL A 181 -11.84 -20.20 11.72
CA VAL A 181 -12.37 -20.84 12.93
C VAL A 181 -11.55 -20.39 14.13
N ARG A 182 -12.22 -19.99 15.19
CA ARG A 182 -11.59 -19.51 16.41
C ARG A 182 -12.14 -20.24 17.63
N ALA A 183 -11.24 -20.54 18.55
CA ALA A 183 -11.57 -21.09 19.86
C ALA A 183 -10.82 -20.30 20.95
N ASN A 184 -11.54 -19.85 21.95
CA ASN A 184 -11.01 -19.24 23.17
C ASN A 184 -11.57 -19.96 24.36
N VAL A 185 -10.71 -20.52 25.19
CA VAL A 185 -11.10 -21.24 26.42
C VAL A 185 -10.21 -20.74 27.56
N GLY A 186 -10.81 -20.40 28.68
CA GLY A 186 -10.09 -20.03 29.89
C GLY A 186 -10.70 -20.67 31.11
N SER A 187 -9.86 -21.07 32.06
CA SER A 187 -10.33 -21.73 33.28
C SER A 187 -9.48 -21.41 34.50
N GLN A 188 -10.13 -21.13 35.61
CA GLN A 188 -9.52 -21.17 36.92
C GLN A 188 -9.58 -22.61 37.46
N VAL A 189 -8.53 -23.39 37.17
CA VAL A 189 -8.43 -24.82 37.53
C VAL A 189 -8.39 -25.02 39.04
N LYS A 190 -7.69 -24.12 39.74
CA LYS A 190 -7.60 -23.98 41.20
C LYS A 190 -7.64 -22.48 41.55
N SER A 191 -7.87 -22.14 42.82
CA SER A 191 -7.84 -20.74 43.26
C SER A 191 -6.52 -20.03 42.98
N TRP A 192 -5.45 -20.80 42.91
CA TRP A 192 -4.09 -20.32 42.63
C TRP A 192 -3.63 -20.58 41.19
N LEU A 193 -4.42 -21.29 40.33
CA LEU A 193 -4.01 -21.71 39.00
C LEU A 193 -5.06 -21.34 37.94
N ASN A 194 -4.69 -20.41 37.03
CA ASN A 194 -5.45 -20.06 35.85
C ASN A 194 -4.74 -20.58 34.58
N THR A 195 -5.51 -20.98 33.59
CA THR A 195 -5.00 -21.38 32.28
C THR A 195 -5.92 -20.89 31.17
N GLY A 196 -5.39 -20.73 30.00
CA GLY A 196 -6.18 -20.39 28.84
C GLY A 196 -5.51 -20.82 27.54
N LEU A 197 -6.35 -21.02 26.52
CA LEU A 197 -5.96 -21.44 25.18
C LEU A 197 -6.75 -20.63 24.16
N ASN A 198 -6.05 -20.03 23.20
CA ASN A 198 -6.63 -19.42 22.01
C ASN A 198 -6.08 -20.11 20.78
N ILE A 199 -6.96 -20.48 19.86
CA ILE A 199 -6.61 -21.02 18.55
C ILE A 199 -7.37 -20.20 17.50
N ASN A 200 -6.67 -19.79 16.46
CA ASN A 200 -7.25 -19.20 15.27
C ASN A 200 -6.68 -19.94 14.05
N PHE A 201 -7.55 -20.59 13.31
CA PHE A 201 -7.24 -21.24 12.05
C PHE A 201 -7.92 -20.47 10.93
N THR A 202 -7.17 -20.15 9.87
CA THR A 202 -7.69 -19.48 8.68
C THR A 202 -7.17 -20.19 7.45
N LYS A 203 -8.06 -20.49 6.52
CA LYS A 203 -7.73 -20.91 5.15
C LYS A 203 -8.33 -19.92 4.20
N SER A 204 -7.53 -19.40 3.28
CA SER A 204 -7.97 -18.45 2.26
C SER A 204 -7.42 -18.78 0.89
N ASN A 205 -8.12 -18.33 -0.13
CA ASN A 205 -7.69 -18.36 -1.51
C ASN A 205 -7.87 -16.95 -2.08
N THR A 206 -6.84 -16.41 -2.71
CA THR A 206 -6.84 -15.10 -3.36
C THR A 206 -6.55 -15.29 -4.83
N ARG A 207 -7.42 -14.78 -5.70
CA ARG A 207 -7.18 -14.65 -7.13
C ARG A 207 -6.81 -13.22 -7.43
N PHE A 208 -5.62 -13.00 -7.94
CA PHE A 208 -5.10 -11.67 -8.19
C PHE A 208 -5.43 -11.17 -9.60
N ALA A 209 -5.86 -9.91 -9.70
CA ALA A 209 -5.70 -9.15 -10.92
C ALA A 209 -4.34 -8.45 -10.87
N LYS A 210 -3.53 -8.55 -11.92
CA LYS A 210 -2.23 -7.88 -11.96
C LYS A 210 -2.41 -6.37 -12.03
N SER A 211 -2.14 -5.69 -10.93
CA SER A 211 -2.21 -4.25 -10.73
C SER A 211 -0.97 -3.78 -9.95
N ASN A 212 -0.86 -2.50 -9.65
CA ASN A 212 0.27 -1.92 -8.92
C ASN A 212 1.63 -2.21 -9.59
N SER A 213 1.66 -2.25 -10.90
CA SER A 213 2.84 -2.58 -11.71
C SER A 213 2.85 -1.77 -12.99
N TYR A 214 4.04 -1.38 -13.43
CA TYR A 214 4.25 -0.78 -14.75
C TYR A 214 4.13 -1.84 -15.86
N ASP A 215 4.71 -3.04 -15.64
CA ASP A 215 4.71 -4.10 -16.62
C ASP A 215 3.46 -4.97 -16.50
N TYR A 216 2.78 -5.18 -17.64
CA TYR A 216 1.61 -6.05 -17.79
C TYR A 216 0.47 -5.82 -16.79
N SER A 217 0.31 -4.57 -16.24
CA SER A 217 -0.87 -4.24 -15.46
C SER A 217 -2.11 -4.26 -16.35
N ILE A 218 -3.14 -4.99 -15.91
CA ILE A 218 -4.40 -5.08 -16.68
C ILE A 218 -5.11 -3.73 -16.79
N ILE A 219 -4.99 -2.87 -15.79
CA ILE A 219 -5.56 -1.53 -15.80
C ILE A 219 -4.83 -0.66 -16.83
N ARG A 220 -3.48 -0.72 -16.83
CA ARG A 220 -2.66 -0.05 -17.83
C ARG A 220 -3.01 -0.52 -19.24
N SER A 221 -3.13 -1.83 -19.43
CA SER A 221 -3.47 -2.42 -20.70
C SER A 221 -4.83 -1.94 -21.20
N ALA A 222 -5.86 -1.97 -20.36
CA ALA A 222 -7.19 -1.53 -20.74
C ALA A 222 -7.27 -0.03 -21.05
N MET A 223 -6.44 0.79 -20.38
CA MET A 223 -6.38 2.23 -20.65
C MET A 223 -5.65 2.59 -21.93
N LEU A 224 -4.62 1.84 -22.27
CA LEU A 224 -3.74 2.15 -23.40
C LEU A 224 -4.08 1.37 -24.68
N TYR A 225 -4.90 0.31 -24.58
CA TYR A 225 -5.28 -0.49 -25.75
C TYR A 225 -6.17 0.31 -26.70
N PRO A 226 -5.94 0.26 -28.03
CA PRO A 226 -6.71 1.05 -28.99
C PRO A 226 -8.21 0.73 -28.96
N PRO A 227 -9.07 1.73 -28.77
CA PRO A 227 -10.51 1.52 -28.72
C PRO A 227 -11.13 1.26 -30.11
N THR A 228 -10.38 1.42 -31.18
CA THR A 228 -10.79 1.08 -32.57
C THR A 228 -10.74 -0.42 -32.84
N ILE A 229 -10.15 -1.21 -31.96
CA ILE A 229 -10.13 -2.68 -32.02
C ILE A 229 -11.36 -3.21 -31.28
N TYR A 230 -12.17 -4.07 -31.91
CA TYR A 230 -13.31 -4.70 -31.25
C TYR A 230 -12.91 -5.96 -30.47
N VAL A 231 -13.70 -6.37 -29.49
CA VAL A 231 -13.38 -7.43 -28.52
C VAL A 231 -13.00 -8.78 -29.19
N GLY A 232 -13.58 -9.12 -30.36
CA GLY A 232 -13.30 -10.36 -31.07
C GLY A 232 -12.20 -10.28 -32.13
N ASP A 233 -11.58 -9.10 -32.29
CA ASP A 233 -10.46 -8.92 -33.20
C ASP A 233 -9.13 -9.21 -32.49
N HIS A 234 -8.42 -10.21 -32.97
CA HIS A 234 -7.11 -10.64 -32.48
C HIS A 234 -6.00 -10.40 -33.51
N THR A 235 -6.28 -9.71 -34.61
CA THR A 235 -5.32 -9.51 -35.70
C THR A 235 -4.15 -8.61 -35.29
N GLN A 236 -4.36 -7.72 -34.32
CA GLN A 236 -3.36 -6.78 -33.84
C GLN A 236 -2.78 -7.15 -32.45
N ASP A 237 -3.12 -8.30 -31.90
CA ASP A 237 -2.62 -8.73 -30.55
C ASP A 237 -1.10 -8.78 -30.53
N ASP A 238 -0.44 -9.05 -31.65
CA ASP A 238 1.01 -9.08 -31.79
C ASP A 238 1.67 -7.70 -31.65
N GLU A 239 1.01 -6.66 -32.11
CA GLU A 239 1.50 -5.28 -32.06
C GLU A 239 1.46 -4.72 -30.61
N TYR A 240 0.43 -5.11 -29.84
CA TYR A 240 0.21 -4.63 -28.49
C TYR A 240 0.64 -5.61 -27.39
N PHE A 241 1.46 -6.62 -27.71
CA PHE A 241 1.90 -7.63 -26.75
C PHE A 241 2.69 -7.05 -25.55
N TRP A 242 3.31 -5.88 -25.71
CA TRP A 242 4.03 -5.17 -24.66
C TRP A 242 3.10 -4.60 -23.56
N LEU A 243 1.81 -4.53 -23.83
CA LEU A 243 0.76 -4.41 -22.82
C LEU A 243 0.51 -5.81 -22.24
N SER A 244 -0.71 -6.17 -21.95
CA SER A 244 -1.08 -7.55 -21.57
C SER A 244 -1.72 -8.31 -22.76
N ALA A 245 -1.46 -7.88 -24.00
CA ALA A 245 -2.21 -8.23 -25.19
C ALA A 245 -3.68 -7.78 -25.06
N ASN A 246 -4.63 -8.46 -25.69
CA ASN A 246 -6.05 -8.13 -25.55
C ASN A 246 -6.49 -8.17 -24.08
N PRO A 247 -6.96 -7.05 -23.47
CA PRO A 247 -7.30 -6.99 -22.05
C PRO A 247 -8.38 -8.01 -21.64
N ARG A 248 -9.35 -8.27 -22.50
CA ARG A 248 -10.42 -9.25 -22.27
C ARG A 248 -9.89 -10.68 -22.23
N THR A 249 -9.00 -11.04 -23.14
CA THR A 249 -8.34 -12.34 -23.16
C THR A 249 -7.54 -12.53 -21.86
N TYR A 250 -6.76 -11.52 -21.47
CA TYR A 250 -5.95 -11.60 -20.26
C TYR A 250 -6.80 -11.89 -18.99
N VAL A 251 -7.87 -11.12 -18.75
CA VAL A 251 -8.69 -11.34 -17.55
C VAL A 251 -9.44 -12.67 -17.55
N ASN A 252 -9.67 -13.26 -18.71
CA ASN A 252 -10.36 -14.54 -18.80
C ASN A 252 -9.41 -15.74 -18.68
N THR A 253 -8.13 -15.61 -19.03
CA THR A 253 -7.23 -16.77 -19.23
C THR A 253 -6.02 -16.76 -18.32
N ALA A 254 -5.52 -15.59 -17.89
CA ALA A 254 -4.39 -15.52 -16.97
C ALA A 254 -4.79 -15.99 -15.56
N LYS A 255 -3.92 -16.77 -14.93
CA LYS A 255 -4.12 -17.32 -13.59
C LYS A 255 -3.02 -16.84 -12.66
N ASP A 256 -3.41 -16.30 -11.50
CA ASP A 256 -2.54 -15.97 -10.38
C ASP A 256 -3.29 -16.19 -9.07
N GLU A 257 -3.06 -17.32 -8.44
CA GLU A 257 -3.75 -17.77 -7.24
C GLU A 257 -2.78 -17.98 -6.08
N LEU A 258 -3.20 -17.50 -4.90
CA LEU A 258 -2.50 -17.72 -3.64
C LEU A 258 -3.42 -18.41 -2.63
N LYS A 259 -3.10 -19.62 -2.28
CA LYS A 259 -3.74 -20.36 -1.19
C LYS A 259 -2.92 -20.21 0.08
N SER A 260 -3.56 -19.77 1.16
CA SER A 260 -2.89 -19.55 2.43
C SER A 260 -3.59 -20.32 3.56
N ILE A 261 -2.78 -20.97 4.39
CA ILE A 261 -3.20 -21.54 5.67
C ILE A 261 -2.47 -20.79 6.78
N ASN A 262 -3.23 -20.20 7.69
CA ASN A 262 -2.70 -19.49 8.85
C ASN A 262 -3.21 -20.14 10.13
N VAL A 263 -2.30 -20.50 11.02
CA VAL A 263 -2.60 -21.01 12.35
C VAL A 263 -1.93 -20.12 13.38
N PHE A 264 -2.74 -19.53 14.25
CA PHE A 264 -2.24 -18.79 15.40
C PHE A 264 -2.76 -19.49 16.67
N THR A 265 -1.83 -19.84 17.55
CA THR A 265 -2.16 -20.48 18.83
C THR A 265 -1.45 -19.74 19.96
N SER A 266 -2.15 -19.45 21.04
CA SER A 266 -1.54 -18.99 22.27
C SER A 266 -2.13 -19.71 23.48
N ALA A 267 -1.27 -20.14 24.39
CA ALA A 267 -1.64 -20.75 25.64
C ALA A 267 -0.96 -20.03 26.80
N PHE A 268 -1.60 -20.00 27.96
CA PHE A 268 -0.95 -19.49 29.15
C PHE A 268 -1.26 -20.35 30.39
N LEU A 269 -0.32 -20.32 31.29
CA LEU A 269 -0.42 -20.84 32.64
C LEU A 269 -0.11 -19.69 33.61
N GLU A 270 -1.02 -19.36 34.51
CA GLU A 270 -0.81 -18.34 35.54
C GLU A 270 -0.93 -18.93 36.91
N ILE A 271 0.14 -18.79 37.71
CA ILE A 271 0.22 -19.24 39.11
C ILE A 271 0.14 -18.02 40.01
N LYS A 272 -0.84 -17.94 40.86
CA LYS A 272 -0.98 -16.95 41.93
C LYS A 272 -0.35 -17.52 43.20
N PHE A 273 0.84 -17.01 43.56
CA PHE A 273 1.49 -17.40 44.82
C PHE A 273 0.81 -16.76 46.02
N THR A 274 0.41 -15.51 45.83
CA THR A 274 -0.34 -14.69 46.79
C THR A 274 -1.25 -13.75 45.97
N ASP A 275 -2.10 -12.94 46.65
CA ASP A 275 -2.95 -11.94 46.00
C ASP A 275 -2.15 -10.84 45.31
N TRP A 276 -0.89 -10.62 45.75
CA TRP A 276 -0.01 -9.59 45.20
C TRP A 276 1.19 -10.13 44.42
N LEU A 277 1.38 -11.46 44.27
CA LEU A 277 2.48 -12.07 43.52
C LEU A 277 1.97 -13.18 42.60
N ARG A 278 2.16 -12.99 41.32
CA ARG A 278 1.76 -13.97 40.30
C ARG A 278 2.88 -14.20 39.29
N PHE A 279 2.97 -15.43 38.82
CA PHE A 279 3.82 -15.84 37.70
C PHE A 279 2.95 -16.32 36.56
N ARG A 280 3.25 -15.84 35.36
CA ARG A 280 2.57 -16.22 34.13
C ARG A 280 3.56 -16.69 33.08
N GLN A 281 3.31 -17.89 32.57
CA GLN A 281 4.01 -18.44 31.42
C GLN A 281 3.09 -18.38 30.21
N ASN A 282 3.49 -17.69 29.16
CA ASN A 282 2.80 -17.66 27.85
C ASN A 282 3.61 -18.47 26.84
N PHE A 283 2.88 -19.20 25.96
CA PHE A 283 3.39 -19.85 24.77
C PHE A 283 2.58 -19.36 23.58
N GLY A 284 3.25 -18.95 22.51
CA GLY A 284 2.65 -18.52 21.26
C GLY A 284 3.26 -19.25 20.09
N MET A 285 2.45 -19.58 19.09
CA MET A 285 2.89 -20.09 17.80
C MET A 285 2.07 -19.43 16.69
N SER A 286 2.75 -18.90 15.69
CA SER A 286 2.15 -18.48 14.43
C SER A 286 2.77 -19.29 13.31
N TYR A 287 1.94 -19.93 12.47
CA TYR A 287 2.36 -20.68 11.30
C TYR A 287 1.58 -20.21 10.09
N THR A 288 2.28 -19.87 9.02
CA THR A 288 1.69 -19.52 7.73
C THR A 288 2.29 -20.41 6.67
N ASP A 289 1.44 -20.96 5.83
CA ASP A 289 1.82 -21.74 4.65
C ASP A 289 1.12 -21.15 3.42
N ASN A 290 1.90 -20.80 2.41
CA ASN A 290 1.47 -20.12 1.20
C ASN A 290 1.86 -20.93 -0.02
N GLU A 291 0.85 -21.37 -0.79
CA GLU A 291 1.02 -21.99 -2.09
C GLU A 291 0.54 -21.00 -3.16
N ARG A 292 1.43 -20.54 -4.05
CA ARG A 292 1.08 -19.69 -5.19
C ARG A 292 1.25 -20.44 -6.48
N SER A 293 0.26 -20.35 -7.35
CA SER A 293 0.22 -20.91 -8.70
C SER A 293 -0.05 -19.81 -9.70
N THR A 294 0.77 -19.74 -10.75
CA THR A 294 0.58 -18.80 -11.86
C THR A 294 0.61 -19.55 -13.18
N TYR A 295 -0.22 -19.09 -14.14
CA TYR A 295 -0.18 -19.51 -15.53
C TYR A 295 -0.52 -18.33 -16.44
N TYR A 296 0.30 -18.09 -17.43
CA TYR A 296 0.13 -17.08 -18.46
C TYR A 296 0.12 -17.78 -19.83
N PRO A 297 -1.06 -17.92 -20.44
CA PRO A 297 -1.19 -18.53 -21.76
C PRO A 297 -0.48 -17.73 -22.85
N ARG A 298 -0.21 -18.36 -23.98
CA ARG A 298 0.44 -17.77 -25.17
C ARG A 298 -0.24 -16.52 -25.71
N GLU A 299 -1.53 -16.39 -25.47
CA GLU A 299 -2.35 -15.23 -25.87
C GLU A 299 -2.15 -14.00 -24.98
N THR A 300 -1.45 -14.14 -23.85
CA THR A 300 -1.12 -13.05 -22.96
C THR A 300 0.27 -12.49 -23.25
N GLY A 301 0.49 -11.20 -22.99
CA GLY A 301 1.78 -10.57 -23.24
C GLY A 301 2.95 -11.25 -22.51
N GLU A 302 2.74 -11.71 -21.27
CA GLU A 302 3.74 -12.49 -20.53
C GLU A 302 3.95 -13.89 -21.13
N GLY A 303 2.86 -14.60 -21.41
CA GLY A 303 2.93 -15.97 -21.92
C GLY A 303 3.49 -16.07 -23.31
N LYS A 304 3.24 -15.08 -24.17
CA LYS A 304 3.74 -15.03 -25.54
C LYS A 304 5.27 -15.08 -25.60
N ASN A 305 5.95 -14.27 -24.78
CA ASN A 305 7.40 -14.22 -24.75
C ASN A 305 8.05 -15.56 -24.35
N TYR A 306 7.28 -16.44 -23.72
CA TYR A 306 7.75 -17.72 -23.20
C TYR A 306 7.03 -18.94 -23.82
N ASN A 307 6.16 -18.73 -24.83
CA ASN A 307 5.30 -19.77 -25.41
C ASN A 307 4.50 -20.52 -24.33
N GLY A 308 3.79 -19.75 -23.47
CA GLY A 308 3.18 -20.22 -22.23
C GLY A 308 4.14 -20.27 -21.06
N ARG A 309 3.76 -19.74 -19.91
CA ARG A 309 4.59 -19.66 -18.70
C ARG A 309 3.80 -20.07 -17.46
N ALA A 310 4.33 -21.01 -16.71
CA ALA A 310 3.80 -21.45 -15.43
C ALA A 310 4.79 -21.21 -14.29
N GLY A 311 4.27 -20.95 -13.09
CA GLY A 311 5.07 -20.86 -11.89
C GLY A 311 4.35 -21.51 -10.70
N LYS A 312 5.09 -22.22 -9.85
CA LYS A 312 4.62 -22.69 -8.54
C LYS A 312 5.61 -22.34 -7.46
N SER A 313 5.11 -21.86 -6.33
CA SER A 313 5.94 -21.63 -5.15
C SER A 313 5.20 -21.99 -3.87
N ASP A 314 5.94 -22.62 -2.96
CA ASP A 314 5.47 -22.89 -1.59
C ASP A 314 6.39 -22.17 -0.63
N ASN A 315 5.82 -21.41 0.30
CA ASN A 315 6.55 -20.65 1.30
C ASN A 315 5.91 -20.84 2.66
N PHE A 316 6.71 -21.21 3.66
CA PHE A 316 6.23 -21.27 5.04
C PHE A 316 6.95 -20.24 5.92
N TYR A 317 6.24 -19.80 6.95
CA TYR A 317 6.73 -18.93 8.00
C TYR A 317 6.22 -19.44 9.34
N GLN A 318 7.12 -19.67 10.30
CA GLN A 318 6.79 -20.11 11.64
C GLN A 318 7.45 -19.19 12.66
N ASN A 319 6.68 -18.72 13.62
CA ASN A 319 7.18 -17.99 14.78
C ASN A 319 6.72 -18.67 16.06
N ILE A 320 7.64 -18.95 16.96
CA ILE A 320 7.39 -19.54 18.29
C ILE A 320 7.85 -18.53 19.33
N THR A 321 7.01 -18.24 20.31
CA THR A 321 7.32 -17.36 21.44
C THR A 321 7.09 -18.08 22.76
N ALA A 322 7.97 -17.86 23.72
CA ALA A 322 7.80 -18.25 25.11
C ALA A 322 8.12 -17.05 26.01
N GLU A 323 7.17 -16.68 26.86
CA GLU A 323 7.30 -15.52 27.74
C GLU A 323 7.02 -15.91 29.19
N SER A 324 7.98 -15.66 30.05
CA SER A 324 7.89 -15.85 31.51
C SER A 324 7.78 -14.49 32.18
N VAL A 325 6.69 -14.24 32.88
CA VAL A 325 6.39 -12.93 33.49
C VAL A 325 6.08 -13.10 34.98
N LEU A 326 6.86 -12.46 35.83
CA LEU A 326 6.59 -12.35 37.28
C LEU A 326 6.04 -10.94 37.57
N THR A 327 4.88 -10.88 38.18
CA THR A 327 4.21 -9.62 38.55
C THR A 327 4.03 -9.53 40.05
N PHE A 328 4.54 -8.45 40.61
CA PHE A 328 4.24 -8.01 42.00
C PHE A 328 3.30 -6.81 41.89
N ASP A 329 2.19 -6.82 42.63
CA ASP A 329 1.13 -5.81 42.58
C ASP A 329 0.54 -5.62 43.95
N LYS A 330 0.88 -4.51 44.65
CA LYS A 330 0.44 -4.32 46.04
C LYS A 330 0.26 -2.84 46.38
N THR A 331 -0.82 -2.57 47.11
CA THR A 331 -1.06 -1.27 47.75
C THR A 331 -0.64 -1.32 49.22
N PHE A 332 0.13 -0.33 49.65
CA PHE A 332 0.59 -0.16 51.01
C PHE A 332 -0.03 1.12 51.60
N ALA A 333 -0.48 1.01 52.84
CA ALA A 333 -1.08 2.14 53.56
C ALA A 333 -2.17 2.89 52.78
N ASP A 334 -2.87 2.21 51.86
CA ASP A 334 -3.95 2.71 50.98
C ASP A 334 -3.59 3.90 50.10
N ILE A 335 -2.31 4.31 50.07
CA ILE A 335 -1.82 5.48 49.30
C ILE A 335 -0.61 5.19 48.42
N HIS A 336 0.06 4.07 48.61
CA HIS A 336 1.22 3.66 47.83
C HIS A 336 0.91 2.42 47.02
N HIS A 337 0.60 2.56 45.78
CA HIS A 337 0.39 1.40 44.87
C HIS A 337 1.66 1.13 44.06
N LEU A 338 2.24 -0.05 44.21
CA LEU A 338 3.45 -0.48 43.54
C LEU A 338 3.15 -1.73 42.66
N ASN A 339 3.36 -1.60 41.38
CA ASN A 339 3.31 -2.70 40.43
C ASN A 339 4.71 -2.89 39.79
N VAL A 340 5.31 -4.08 39.97
CA VAL A 340 6.61 -4.44 39.39
C VAL A 340 6.47 -5.68 38.53
N VAL A 341 6.98 -5.60 37.33
CA VAL A 341 7.00 -6.69 36.37
C VAL A 341 8.43 -7.04 36.00
N ALA A 342 8.80 -8.31 36.09
CA ALA A 342 10.04 -8.85 35.56
C ALA A 342 9.71 -9.93 34.52
N GLY A 343 10.35 -9.91 33.37
CA GLY A 343 10.02 -10.81 32.28
C GLY A 343 11.24 -11.30 31.50
N PHE A 344 11.09 -12.51 30.97
CA PHE A 344 11.99 -13.11 30.00
C PHE A 344 11.20 -13.54 28.78
N THR A 345 11.68 -13.19 27.59
CA THR A 345 11.05 -13.58 26.33
C THR A 345 12.06 -14.30 25.45
N TYR A 346 11.64 -15.43 24.91
CA TYR A 346 12.35 -16.15 23.84
C TYR A 346 11.46 -16.19 22.61
N GLU A 347 12.02 -15.87 21.47
CA GLU A 347 11.36 -15.94 20.18
C GLU A 347 12.26 -16.58 19.15
N ASN A 348 11.69 -17.50 18.38
CA ASN A 348 12.35 -18.14 17.26
C ASN A 348 11.47 -18.07 16.03
N THR A 349 12.00 -17.54 14.95
CA THR A 349 11.35 -17.45 13.65
C THR A 349 12.07 -18.31 12.65
N ASN A 350 11.35 -19.20 11.99
CA ASN A 350 11.82 -20.04 10.90
C ASN A 350 11.01 -19.76 9.64
N TRP A 351 11.66 -19.68 8.50
CA TRP A 351 11.00 -19.58 7.20
C TRP A 351 11.76 -20.36 6.15
N GLY A 352 11.05 -20.69 5.10
CA GLY A 352 11.65 -21.33 3.94
C GLY A 352 10.68 -21.33 2.77
N GLY A 353 11.21 -21.60 1.59
CA GLY A 353 10.41 -21.68 0.39
C GLY A 353 11.09 -22.48 -0.69
N LYS A 354 10.30 -22.86 -1.67
CA LYS A 354 10.73 -23.48 -2.92
C LYS A 354 9.91 -22.92 -4.05
N ALA A 355 10.49 -22.77 -5.23
CA ALA A 355 9.81 -22.31 -6.43
C ALA A 355 10.35 -23.01 -7.65
N ILE A 356 9.46 -23.22 -8.63
CA ILE A 356 9.77 -23.76 -9.94
C ILE A 356 8.98 -22.94 -10.99
N ASN A 357 9.66 -22.56 -12.06
CA ASN A 357 9.03 -21.97 -13.22
C ASN A 357 9.27 -22.89 -14.43
N ALA A 358 8.30 -22.90 -15.34
CA ALA A 358 8.35 -23.67 -16.56
C ALA A 358 7.77 -22.85 -17.70
N SER A 359 8.25 -23.06 -18.92
CA SER A 359 7.83 -22.34 -20.11
C SER A 359 7.95 -23.21 -21.35
N ASN A 360 7.46 -22.67 -22.48
CA ASN A 360 7.46 -23.37 -23.75
C ASN A 360 6.63 -24.66 -23.68
N PHE A 361 5.33 -24.48 -23.42
CA PHE A 361 4.38 -25.60 -23.36
C PHE A 361 3.89 -25.97 -24.76
N PRO A 362 3.62 -27.26 -25.05
CA PRO A 362 3.02 -27.67 -26.33
C PRO A 362 1.54 -27.24 -26.44
N THR A 363 0.87 -27.03 -25.34
CA THR A 363 -0.54 -26.60 -25.22
C THR A 363 -0.80 -25.85 -23.94
N ASP A 364 -1.79 -24.94 -23.94
CA ASP A 364 -2.25 -24.21 -22.76
C ASP A 364 -3.29 -25.00 -21.91
N ILE A 365 -3.77 -26.15 -22.38
CA ILE A 365 -4.89 -26.90 -21.78
C ILE A 365 -4.57 -27.38 -20.36
N THR A 366 -3.30 -27.74 -20.09
CA THR A 366 -2.89 -28.26 -18.77
C THR A 366 -2.48 -27.18 -17.79
N GLU A 367 -2.38 -25.93 -18.24
CA GLU A 367 -1.99 -24.77 -17.40
C GLU A 367 -0.78 -25.11 -16.49
N ASP A 368 -0.88 -24.75 -15.18
CA ASP A 368 0.13 -25.05 -14.15
C ASP A 368 0.02 -26.46 -13.56
N TYR A 369 -1.00 -27.26 -13.97
CA TYR A 369 -1.24 -28.59 -13.36
C TYR A 369 -0.20 -29.64 -13.77
N ASN A 370 0.47 -29.48 -14.92
CA ASN A 370 1.48 -30.41 -15.37
C ASN A 370 2.72 -29.70 -15.96
N LEU A 371 3.62 -29.28 -15.07
CA LEU A 371 4.85 -28.59 -15.46
C LEU A 371 5.82 -29.48 -16.27
N SER A 372 5.72 -30.82 -16.18
CA SER A 372 6.59 -31.74 -16.92
C SER A 372 6.36 -31.74 -18.44
N GLN A 373 5.26 -31.15 -18.92
CA GLN A 373 5.02 -30.96 -20.35
C GLN A 373 5.79 -29.77 -20.96
N ALA A 374 6.29 -28.87 -20.13
CA ALA A 374 7.10 -27.75 -20.60
C ALA A 374 8.42 -28.23 -21.19
N LEU A 375 8.84 -27.65 -22.30
CA LEU A 375 10.14 -27.93 -22.92
C LEU A 375 11.27 -27.21 -22.19
N THR A 376 10.97 -26.15 -21.43
CA THR A 376 11.94 -25.41 -20.64
C THR A 376 11.48 -25.38 -19.19
N ILE A 377 12.31 -25.92 -18.31
CA ILE A 377 12.10 -25.86 -16.85
C ILE A 377 13.29 -25.10 -16.25
N ASP A 378 13.00 -23.98 -15.59
CA ASP A 378 14.04 -23.25 -14.88
C ASP A 378 14.58 -24.08 -13.71
N ALA A 379 15.85 -23.89 -13.35
CA ALA A 379 16.41 -24.57 -12.19
C ALA A 379 15.56 -24.25 -10.95
N PRO A 380 15.03 -25.27 -10.23
CA PRO A 380 14.24 -25.03 -9.03
C PRO A 380 15.05 -24.28 -7.99
N THR A 381 14.40 -23.33 -7.32
CA THR A 381 15.01 -22.56 -6.23
C THR A 381 14.48 -23.01 -4.89
N SER A 382 15.32 -22.98 -3.85
CA SER A 382 14.89 -23.22 -2.47
C SER A 382 15.70 -22.36 -1.51
N ASN A 383 15.07 -21.97 -0.42
CA ASN A 383 15.72 -21.21 0.64
C ASN A 383 15.23 -21.67 2.02
N ARG A 384 16.03 -21.39 3.03
CA ARG A 384 15.65 -21.56 4.43
C ARG A 384 16.38 -20.54 5.28
N GLY A 385 15.71 -20.02 6.30
CA GLY A 385 16.29 -19.08 7.23
C GLY A 385 15.70 -19.19 8.63
N GLU A 386 16.46 -18.64 9.58
CA GLU A 386 16.11 -18.64 11.00
C GLU A 386 16.56 -17.32 11.62
N ALA A 387 15.79 -16.85 12.62
CA ALA A 387 16.18 -15.74 13.49
C ALA A 387 15.72 -16.00 14.91
N THR A 388 16.59 -15.67 15.88
CA THR A 388 16.25 -15.78 17.29
C THR A 388 16.39 -14.43 17.97
N LEU A 389 15.41 -14.09 18.83
CA LEU A 389 15.41 -12.92 19.69
C LEU A 389 15.21 -13.36 21.14
N VAL A 390 16.08 -12.91 22.03
CA VAL A 390 15.95 -13.11 23.47
C VAL A 390 15.87 -11.78 24.18
N SER A 391 15.05 -11.66 25.21
CA SER A 391 14.87 -10.40 25.90
C SER A 391 14.69 -10.58 27.40
N LEU A 392 15.29 -9.68 28.16
CA LEU A 392 15.06 -9.51 29.60
C LEU A 392 14.42 -8.13 29.81
N LEU A 393 13.36 -8.06 30.58
CA LEU A 393 12.67 -6.82 30.86
C LEU A 393 12.37 -6.67 32.36
N GLY A 394 12.40 -5.44 32.85
CA GLY A 394 11.91 -5.01 34.15
C GLY A 394 11.14 -3.71 34.02
N ARG A 395 10.00 -3.61 34.69
CA ARG A 395 9.18 -2.38 34.75
C ARG A 395 8.67 -2.21 36.17
N ALA A 396 8.75 -0.99 36.69
CA ALA A 396 8.13 -0.59 37.96
C ALA A 396 7.17 0.58 37.67
N ASN A 397 5.95 0.48 38.18
CA ASN A 397 4.96 1.55 38.18
C ASN A 397 4.59 1.83 39.62
N TYR A 398 4.74 3.08 40.04
CA TYR A 398 4.43 3.53 41.40
C TYR A 398 3.41 4.66 41.32
N VAL A 399 2.30 4.48 42.03
CA VAL A 399 1.23 5.49 42.16
C VAL A 399 1.12 5.93 43.58
N LEU A 400 1.28 7.23 43.81
CA LEU A 400 1.19 7.87 45.13
C LEU A 400 -0.11 8.68 45.22
N LYS A 401 -0.98 8.33 46.19
CA LYS A 401 -2.26 9.00 46.47
C LYS A 401 -3.17 9.14 45.23
N ASP A 402 -3.10 8.23 44.27
CA ASP A 402 -3.81 8.30 43.00
C ASP A 402 -3.58 9.60 42.19
N ARG A 403 -2.56 10.37 42.52
CA ARG A 403 -2.22 11.68 41.93
C ARG A 403 -0.92 11.69 41.18
N TYR A 404 0.13 11.10 41.75
CA TYR A 404 1.47 11.10 41.18
C TYR A 404 1.84 9.70 40.70
N ILE A 405 2.12 9.57 39.42
CA ILE A 405 2.39 8.29 38.78
C ILE A 405 3.82 8.33 38.24
N PHE A 406 4.63 7.36 38.63
CA PHE A 406 6.01 7.21 38.16
C PHE A 406 6.15 5.83 37.51
N THR A 407 6.69 5.78 36.31
CA THR A 407 6.98 4.52 35.60
C THR A 407 8.45 4.53 35.21
N ALA A 408 9.15 3.42 35.46
CA ALA A 408 10.49 3.18 34.97
C ALA A 408 10.53 1.79 34.33
N SER A 409 11.19 1.63 33.18
CA SER A 409 11.43 0.33 32.58
C SER A 409 12.83 0.23 32.00
N TYR A 410 13.33 -0.99 32.01
CA TYR A 410 14.60 -1.37 31.38
C TYR A 410 14.43 -2.68 30.64
N ARG A 411 14.95 -2.72 29.43
CA ARG A 411 14.91 -3.91 28.59
C ARG A 411 16.26 -4.14 27.92
N ARG A 412 16.67 -5.40 27.86
CA ARG A 412 17.85 -5.85 27.12
C ARG A 412 17.43 -6.88 26.09
N ASP A 413 17.64 -6.59 24.81
CA ASP A 413 17.30 -7.44 23.68
C ASP A 413 18.58 -7.98 23.03
N GLY A 414 18.57 -9.27 22.65
CA GLY A 414 19.65 -9.92 21.95
C GLY A 414 19.16 -10.62 20.68
N SER A 415 19.68 -10.22 19.52
CA SER A 415 19.27 -10.73 18.20
C SER A 415 20.37 -11.55 17.54
N SER A 416 20.01 -12.67 16.93
CA SER A 416 20.91 -13.49 16.13
C SER A 416 21.33 -12.84 14.80
N ARG A 417 20.63 -11.79 14.36
CA ARG A 417 20.91 -11.10 13.09
C ARG A 417 22.21 -10.29 13.11
N PHE A 418 22.68 -9.87 14.31
CA PHE A 418 23.88 -9.08 14.46
C PHE A 418 25.13 -9.94 14.77
N ALA A 419 26.30 -9.40 14.44
CA ALA A 419 27.58 -10.04 14.69
C ALA A 419 27.87 -10.19 16.20
N PRO A 420 28.77 -11.13 16.60
CA PRO A 420 29.27 -11.19 17.97
C PRO A 420 29.79 -9.82 18.42
N GLY A 421 29.40 -9.37 19.64
CA GLY A 421 29.73 -8.04 20.15
C GLY A 421 28.59 -7.03 20.01
N ASN A 422 27.79 -7.11 18.94
CA ASN A 422 26.68 -6.18 18.68
C ASN A 422 25.27 -6.83 18.79
N LYS A 423 25.21 -8.11 19.21
CA LYS A 423 23.94 -8.83 19.37
C LYS A 423 22.98 -8.20 20.38
N PHE A 424 23.52 -7.67 21.47
CA PHE A 424 22.71 -7.15 22.56
C PHE A 424 22.65 -5.63 22.56
N ALA A 425 21.42 -5.09 22.77
CA ALA A 425 21.19 -3.67 22.99
C ALA A 425 20.35 -3.47 24.27
N ASN A 426 20.47 -2.28 24.86
CA ASN A 426 19.80 -1.91 26.09
C ASN A 426 18.90 -0.71 25.84
N PHE A 427 17.68 -0.76 26.36
CA PHE A 427 16.66 0.25 26.18
C PHE A 427 16.06 0.61 27.52
N ALA A 428 16.16 1.89 27.89
CA ALA A 428 15.59 2.42 29.13
C ALA A 428 14.44 3.37 28.82
N SER A 429 13.44 3.41 29.70
CA SER A 429 12.38 4.42 29.62
C SER A 429 11.89 4.86 31.00
N GLY A 430 11.38 6.10 31.07
CA GLY A 430 10.78 6.67 32.26
C GLY A 430 9.58 7.54 31.87
N ALA A 431 8.56 7.56 32.75
CA ALA A 431 7.41 8.44 32.60
C ALA A 431 6.97 8.96 33.95
N VAL A 432 6.46 10.18 33.94
CA VAL A 432 5.80 10.80 35.09
C VAL A 432 4.43 11.31 34.65
N ALA A 433 3.43 11.16 35.54
CA ALA A 433 2.15 11.77 35.32
C ALA A 433 1.61 12.36 36.62
N TRP A 434 0.96 13.52 36.49
CA TRP A 434 0.33 14.23 37.56
C TRP A 434 -1.15 14.43 37.27
N VAL A 435 -2.00 13.85 38.13
CA VAL A 435 -3.45 13.99 38.04
C VAL A 435 -3.82 15.28 38.78
N LEU A 436 -3.72 16.41 38.08
CA LEU A 436 -3.97 17.76 38.59
C LEU A 436 -5.40 17.93 39.08
N SER A 437 -6.38 17.24 38.49
CA SER A 437 -7.78 17.28 38.94
C SER A 437 -7.99 16.76 40.37
N GLU A 438 -7.03 16.01 40.94
CA GLU A 438 -7.09 15.52 42.30
C GLU A 438 -6.51 16.51 43.32
N GLU A 439 -5.95 17.64 42.84
CA GLU A 439 -5.44 18.68 43.72
C GLU A 439 -6.53 19.67 44.12
N ASP A 440 -6.51 20.11 45.40
CA ASP A 440 -7.56 20.96 45.96
C ASP A 440 -7.71 22.29 45.22
N PHE A 441 -6.59 22.88 44.74
CA PHE A 441 -6.64 24.14 43.99
C PHE A 441 -7.30 24.00 42.60
N ILE A 442 -7.32 22.81 42.00
CA ILE A 442 -8.04 22.52 40.76
C ILE A 442 -9.46 22.07 41.07
N LYS A 443 -9.67 21.19 42.06
CA LYS A 443 -11.02 20.75 42.48
C LYS A 443 -11.93 21.92 42.80
N ASN A 444 -11.41 22.93 43.52
CA ASN A 444 -12.16 24.11 43.92
C ASN A 444 -12.63 24.99 42.73
N LEU A 445 -12.01 24.85 41.55
CA LEU A 445 -12.46 25.56 40.34
C LEU A 445 -13.75 24.99 39.78
N ASN A 446 -14.09 23.74 40.07
CA ASN A 446 -15.28 23.03 39.55
C ASN A 446 -15.42 23.08 38.03
N ILE A 447 -14.31 23.23 37.30
CA ILE A 447 -14.28 23.32 35.81
C ILE A 447 -13.92 21.97 35.22
N PHE A 448 -12.89 21.31 35.75
CA PHE A 448 -12.33 20.09 35.22
C PHE A 448 -12.92 18.86 35.89
N SER A 449 -13.40 17.90 35.09
CA SER A 449 -13.75 16.55 35.54
C SER A 449 -12.51 15.65 35.55
N ASN A 450 -11.53 15.93 34.69
CA ASN A 450 -10.22 15.33 34.63
C ASN A 450 -9.22 16.38 34.13
N LEU A 451 -8.05 16.47 34.75
CA LEU A 451 -6.92 17.23 34.26
C LEU A 451 -5.65 16.46 34.62
N LYS A 452 -4.91 15.99 33.59
CA LYS A 452 -3.73 15.17 33.81
C LYS A 452 -2.59 15.63 32.92
N LEU A 453 -1.45 15.94 33.50
CA LEU A 453 -0.19 16.23 32.80
C LEU A 453 0.66 14.97 32.74
N ARG A 454 1.25 14.68 31.61
CA ARG A 454 2.13 13.52 31.35
C ARG A 454 3.43 13.96 30.69
N ALA A 455 4.55 13.36 31.07
CA ALA A 455 5.82 13.48 30.39
C ALA A 455 6.53 12.13 30.38
N SER A 456 7.13 11.76 29.25
CA SER A 456 7.88 10.52 29.14
C SER A 456 9.10 10.67 28.23
N TYR A 457 10.10 9.86 28.53
CA TYR A 457 11.26 9.61 27.69
C TYR A 457 11.47 8.11 27.57
N GLY A 458 11.89 7.64 26.41
CA GLY A 458 12.24 6.25 26.25
C GLY A 458 13.03 5.97 24.99
N GLN A 459 13.72 4.84 25.04
CA GLN A 459 14.48 4.29 23.93
C GLN A 459 13.84 3.01 23.43
N THR A 460 13.82 2.85 22.11
CA THR A 460 13.43 1.62 21.42
C THR A 460 14.46 1.27 20.37
N GLY A 461 14.59 -0.02 20.05
CA GLY A 461 15.52 -0.51 19.02
C GLY A 461 14.81 -1.03 17.80
N ASN A 462 15.54 -1.13 16.69
CA ASN A 462 15.09 -1.83 15.49
C ASN A 462 16.22 -2.76 14.99
N GLN A 463 15.83 -4.01 14.63
CA GLN A 463 16.72 -5.03 14.07
C GLN A 463 16.42 -5.31 12.58
N GLY A 464 15.99 -4.30 11.84
CA GLY A 464 15.44 -4.40 10.48
C GLY A 464 16.43 -4.80 9.39
N ILE A 465 17.36 -5.73 9.64
CA ILE A 465 18.22 -6.37 8.64
C ILE A 465 17.83 -7.81 8.43
N ASN A 466 18.18 -8.36 7.26
CA ASN A 466 17.97 -9.76 6.96
C ASN A 466 18.85 -10.66 7.87
N SER A 467 18.38 -11.88 8.13
CA SER A 467 19.21 -12.87 8.81
C SER A 467 20.45 -13.18 7.99
N TYR A 468 21.53 -13.50 8.69
CA TYR A 468 22.84 -13.82 8.10
C TYR A 468 23.53 -12.65 7.37
N GLN A 469 23.02 -11.42 7.46
CA GLN A 469 23.62 -10.24 6.82
C GLN A 469 25.02 -9.91 7.38
N THR A 470 25.32 -10.35 8.60
CA THR A 470 26.61 -10.21 9.25
C THR A 470 27.50 -11.46 9.13
N MET A 471 27.20 -12.34 8.16
CA MET A 471 27.97 -13.51 7.81
C MET A 471 28.44 -13.45 6.36
N VAL A 472 29.55 -14.08 6.04
CA VAL A 472 30.01 -14.21 4.65
C VAL A 472 29.00 -15.04 3.88
N SER A 473 28.48 -14.52 2.78
CA SER A 473 27.63 -15.25 1.86
C SER A 473 28.48 -15.73 0.69
N LEU A 474 28.29 -16.99 0.32
CA LEU A 474 28.91 -17.59 -0.86
C LEU A 474 27.84 -17.82 -1.92
N GLY A 475 28.10 -17.37 -3.15
CA GLY A 475 27.31 -17.66 -4.33
C GLY A 475 28.00 -18.73 -5.19
N SER A 476 27.24 -19.46 -6.00
CA SER A 476 27.80 -20.33 -7.03
C SER A 476 28.48 -19.49 -8.11
N ALA A 477 29.68 -19.87 -8.50
CA ALA A 477 30.40 -19.27 -9.63
C ALA A 477 30.73 -20.37 -10.62
N ASN A 478 30.29 -20.20 -11.86
CA ASN A 478 30.60 -21.11 -12.96
C ASN A 478 31.70 -20.48 -13.79
N TYR A 479 32.79 -21.21 -13.96
CA TYR A 479 33.92 -20.77 -14.76
C TYR A 479 34.31 -21.83 -15.81
N PRO A 480 34.42 -21.45 -17.09
CA PRO A 480 34.85 -22.40 -18.12
C PRO A 480 36.35 -22.65 -18.06
N PHE A 481 36.75 -23.83 -17.61
CA PHE A 481 38.13 -24.31 -17.68
C PHE A 481 38.25 -25.33 -18.81
N GLY A 482 39.10 -25.04 -19.80
CA GLY A 482 39.41 -26.00 -20.86
C GLY A 482 38.21 -26.50 -21.67
N GLY A 483 37.16 -25.73 -21.82
CA GLY A 483 35.93 -26.09 -22.53
C GLY A 483 34.88 -26.82 -21.67
N ILE A 484 35.14 -27.03 -20.40
CA ILE A 484 34.22 -27.61 -19.40
C ILE A 484 33.86 -26.51 -18.41
N THR A 485 32.55 -26.31 -18.17
CA THR A 485 32.10 -25.41 -17.12
C THR A 485 32.25 -26.05 -15.76
N ASP A 486 33.21 -25.59 -14.97
CA ASP A 486 33.38 -26.00 -13.58
C ASP A 486 32.60 -25.08 -12.64
N SER A 487 31.95 -25.69 -11.65
CA SER A 487 31.16 -24.96 -10.65
C SER A 487 31.96 -24.85 -9.36
N GLY A 488 32.13 -23.61 -8.89
CA GLY A 488 32.78 -23.29 -7.63
C GLY A 488 31.94 -22.36 -6.78
N PHE A 489 32.49 -21.91 -5.66
CA PHE A 489 31.92 -20.93 -4.81
C PHE A 489 32.80 -19.67 -4.77
N ALA A 490 32.17 -18.51 -4.89
CA ALA A 490 32.81 -17.22 -4.71
C ALA A 490 31.98 -16.36 -3.71
N GLY A 491 32.57 -15.28 -3.23
CA GLY A 491 31.83 -14.33 -2.43
C GLY A 491 30.61 -13.81 -3.19
N ASP A 492 29.44 -13.82 -2.55
CA ASP A 492 28.20 -13.31 -3.13
C ASP A 492 28.25 -11.77 -3.20
N THR A 493 28.60 -11.24 -4.36
CA THR A 493 28.75 -9.79 -4.58
C THR A 493 27.41 -9.04 -4.49
N SER A 494 26.27 -9.72 -4.63
CA SER A 494 24.93 -9.11 -4.55
C SER A 494 24.54 -8.69 -3.12
N LYS A 495 25.18 -9.27 -2.09
CA LYS A 495 24.89 -8.99 -0.68
C LYS A 495 25.83 -7.95 -0.04
N GLY A 496 26.80 -7.48 -0.79
CA GLY A 496 27.80 -6.54 -0.32
C GLY A 496 28.88 -7.17 0.58
N PRO A 497 29.90 -6.40 0.96
CA PRO A 497 30.98 -6.88 1.85
C PRO A 497 30.43 -7.08 3.28
N LEU A 498 31.07 -8.00 4.00
CA LEU A 498 30.77 -8.24 5.40
C LEU A 498 31.04 -6.99 6.25
N ASN A 499 30.00 -6.49 6.94
CA ASN A 499 30.13 -5.46 7.97
C ASN A 499 29.91 -6.07 9.36
N LYS A 500 30.98 -6.25 10.13
CA LYS A 500 30.94 -6.80 11.50
C LYS A 500 30.48 -5.76 12.52
N ASP A 501 30.48 -4.47 12.17
CA ASP A 501 30.14 -3.36 13.06
C ASP A 501 28.67 -3.01 13.02
N LEU A 502 27.88 -3.72 12.20
CA LEU A 502 26.41 -3.54 12.17
C LEU A 502 25.83 -3.73 13.56
N LYS A 503 25.10 -2.70 14.00
CA LYS A 503 24.46 -2.63 15.31
C LYS A 503 22.98 -2.22 15.18
N TRP A 504 22.29 -2.25 16.30
CA TRP A 504 20.91 -1.84 16.41
C TRP A 504 20.70 -0.38 16.01
N GLU A 505 19.67 -0.12 15.23
CA GLU A 505 19.11 1.20 15.06
C GLU A 505 18.39 1.59 16.37
N THR A 506 18.54 2.81 16.84
CA THR A 506 17.99 3.27 18.12
C THR A 506 17.14 4.52 17.92
N THR A 507 15.92 4.51 18.46
CA THR A 507 15.03 5.67 18.51
C THR A 507 14.94 6.20 19.92
N ASP A 508 15.33 7.45 20.12
CA ASP A 508 15.09 8.25 21.33
C ASP A 508 13.78 9.02 21.15
N GLN A 509 12.85 8.92 22.08
CA GLN A 509 11.56 9.58 22.01
C GLN A 509 11.24 10.35 23.30
N TYR A 510 10.78 11.58 23.13
CA TYR A 510 10.25 12.46 24.19
C TYR A 510 8.78 12.73 23.90
N ASN A 511 7.93 12.64 24.92
CA ASN A 511 6.51 12.96 24.82
C ASN A 511 6.09 13.85 25.98
N VAL A 512 5.25 14.85 25.70
CA VAL A 512 4.52 15.63 26.69
C VAL A 512 3.05 15.62 26.32
N GLY A 513 2.18 15.28 27.27
CA GLY A 513 0.75 15.18 27.00
C GLY A 513 -0.09 15.84 28.09
N LEU A 514 -1.22 16.37 27.70
CA LEU A 514 -2.19 16.99 28.60
C LEU A 514 -3.59 16.47 28.26
N ASP A 515 -4.25 15.84 29.24
CA ASP A 515 -5.58 15.29 29.12
C ASP A 515 -6.58 16.18 29.89
N PHE A 516 -7.64 16.59 29.21
CA PHE A 516 -8.71 17.42 29.78
C PHE A 516 -10.04 16.67 29.79
N GLY A 517 -10.80 16.85 30.83
CA GLY A 517 -12.21 16.45 30.92
C GLY A 517 -13.04 17.60 31.46
N PHE A 518 -14.13 17.93 30.77
CA PHE A 518 -15.07 18.97 31.16
C PHE A 518 -16.49 18.42 31.26
N LEU A 519 -17.35 19.08 32.05
CA LEU A 519 -18.76 18.75 32.15
C LEU A 519 -19.03 17.26 32.46
N LYS A 520 -18.34 16.73 33.49
CA LYS A 520 -18.39 15.30 33.86
C LYS A 520 -17.94 14.39 32.71
N ASN A 521 -16.84 14.75 32.03
CA ASN A 521 -16.26 14.07 30.88
C ASN A 521 -17.18 14.00 29.64
N ARG A 522 -18.20 14.89 29.52
CA ARG A 522 -18.94 15.03 28.26
C ARG A 522 -18.07 15.60 27.14
N ILE A 523 -17.03 16.33 27.50
CA ILE A 523 -15.98 16.78 26.62
C ILE A 523 -14.68 16.24 27.15
N ALA A 524 -14.02 15.35 26.42
CA ALA A 524 -12.70 14.84 26.72
C ALA A 524 -11.74 15.20 25.57
N LEU A 525 -10.62 15.83 25.92
CA LEU A 525 -9.59 16.25 24.96
C LEU A 525 -8.23 15.73 25.41
N SER A 526 -7.41 15.30 24.48
CA SER A 526 -5.99 14.96 24.72
C SER A 526 -5.13 15.67 23.70
N VAL A 527 -4.11 16.36 24.18
CA VAL A 527 -3.09 17.06 23.39
C VAL A 527 -1.75 16.41 23.68
N ASN A 528 -1.06 15.93 22.67
CA ASN A 528 0.24 15.29 22.80
C ASN A 528 1.24 15.99 21.86
N TYR A 529 2.40 16.35 22.37
CA TYR A 529 3.57 16.73 21.59
C TYR A 529 4.62 15.63 21.71
N TYR A 530 5.23 15.26 20.59
CA TYR A 530 6.33 14.30 20.58
C TYR A 530 7.50 14.80 19.74
N TYR A 531 8.70 14.36 20.16
CA TYR A 531 9.93 14.46 19.37
C TYR A 531 10.62 13.11 19.39
N LYS A 532 10.91 12.56 18.18
CA LYS A 532 11.62 11.28 17.97
C LYS A 532 12.88 11.53 17.16
N LYS A 533 13.98 10.90 17.57
CA LYS A 533 15.23 10.87 16.80
C LYS A 533 15.67 9.43 16.65
N THR A 534 15.58 8.90 15.42
CA THR A 534 16.11 7.59 15.07
C THR A 534 17.52 7.78 14.53
N ARG A 535 18.49 7.18 15.19
CA ARG A 535 19.93 7.24 14.87
C ARG A 535 20.48 5.87 14.52
N ASP A 536 21.65 5.85 13.89
CA ASP A 536 22.29 4.63 13.43
C ASP A 536 21.38 3.83 12.47
N LEU A 537 20.74 4.54 11.51
CA LEU A 537 19.82 3.92 10.56
C LEU A 537 20.48 2.75 9.83
N LEU A 538 19.79 1.61 9.76
CA LEU A 538 20.23 0.45 9.00
C LEU A 538 19.95 0.70 7.52
N GLN A 539 20.97 1.01 6.74
CA GLN A 539 20.86 1.37 5.33
C GLN A 539 21.75 0.49 4.44
N TYR A 540 21.27 0.26 3.22
CA TYR A 540 22.02 -0.40 2.15
C TYR A 540 22.55 0.67 1.21
N VAL A 541 23.76 1.17 1.47
CA VAL A 541 24.36 2.30 0.77
C VAL A 541 25.23 1.87 -0.39
N SER A 542 25.26 2.67 -1.45
CA SER A 542 26.17 2.45 -2.58
C SER A 542 27.61 2.73 -2.17
N ILE A 543 28.51 1.87 -2.63
CA ILE A 543 29.96 2.00 -2.42
C ILE A 543 30.70 1.95 -3.76
N PRO A 544 31.96 2.47 -3.83
CA PRO A 544 32.73 2.45 -5.05
C PRO A 544 32.91 1.02 -5.59
N SER A 545 32.63 0.82 -6.88
CA SER A 545 32.72 -0.49 -7.56
C SER A 545 34.15 -1.09 -7.56
N SER A 546 35.17 -0.26 -7.31
CA SER A 546 36.58 -0.71 -7.10
C SER A 546 36.73 -1.65 -5.89
N THR A 547 35.75 -1.69 -4.97
CA THR A 547 35.71 -2.66 -3.86
C THR A 547 35.30 -4.07 -4.28
N GLY A 548 34.80 -4.24 -5.52
CA GLY A 548 34.20 -5.47 -6.01
C GLY A 548 32.71 -5.63 -5.64
N PHE A 549 32.12 -4.64 -4.99
CA PHE A 549 30.71 -4.64 -4.56
C PHE A 549 30.02 -3.34 -4.98
N SER A 550 28.71 -3.39 -5.17
CA SER A 550 27.93 -2.21 -5.52
C SER A 550 27.40 -1.47 -4.28
N ASN A 551 27.06 -2.21 -3.23
CA ASN A 551 26.41 -1.69 -2.04
C ASN A 551 26.90 -2.40 -0.77
N MET A 552 26.67 -1.77 0.38
CA MET A 552 27.00 -2.30 1.70
C MET A 552 25.93 -1.94 2.73
N TRP A 553 25.61 -2.88 3.61
CA TRP A 553 24.82 -2.59 4.81
C TRP A 553 25.67 -1.87 5.85
N THR A 554 25.18 -0.74 6.33
CA THR A 554 25.87 0.04 7.36
C THR A 554 24.87 0.80 8.25
N ASN A 555 25.32 1.21 9.44
CA ASN A 555 24.57 2.17 10.26
C ASN A 555 24.97 3.58 9.84
N PHE A 556 24.06 4.32 9.23
CA PHE A 556 24.39 5.60 8.63
C PHE A 556 23.22 6.60 8.70
N GLY A 557 23.49 7.83 9.10
CA GLY A 557 22.50 8.89 9.16
C GLY A 557 21.51 8.79 10.34
N HIS A 558 20.59 9.73 10.37
CA HIS A 558 19.50 9.78 11.33
C HIS A 558 18.25 10.43 10.73
N VAL A 559 17.10 10.17 11.33
CA VAL A 559 15.83 10.84 11.00
C VAL A 559 15.21 11.39 12.27
N THR A 560 14.77 12.63 12.23
CA THR A 560 13.94 13.24 13.27
C THR A 560 12.48 13.28 12.83
N ASN A 561 11.57 13.07 13.77
CA ASN A 561 10.14 13.28 13.63
C ASN A 561 9.65 14.08 14.81
N GLU A 562 8.91 15.14 14.57
CA GLU A 562 8.25 15.93 15.63
C GLU A 562 6.82 16.24 15.22
N GLY A 563 5.94 16.31 16.21
CA GLY A 563 4.53 16.53 15.89
C GLY A 563 3.63 16.78 17.07
N ILE A 564 2.40 17.17 16.73
CA ILE A 564 1.31 17.39 17.69
C ILE A 564 0.15 16.49 17.28
N GLU A 565 -0.43 15.79 18.25
CA GLU A 565 -1.64 15.00 18.09
C GLU A 565 -2.73 15.53 19.02
N LEU A 566 -3.91 15.75 18.46
CA LEU A 566 -5.11 16.17 19.18
C LEU A 566 -6.16 15.07 19.01
N THR A 567 -6.77 14.64 20.10
CA THR A 567 -7.94 13.75 20.08
C THR A 567 -9.04 14.32 20.95
N GLY A 568 -10.27 14.20 20.54
CA GLY A 568 -11.44 14.73 21.26
C GLY A 568 -12.63 13.80 21.17
N GLN A 569 -13.33 13.66 22.31
CA GLN A 569 -14.63 13.03 22.43
C GLN A 569 -15.64 14.04 22.93
N PHE A 570 -16.79 14.15 22.30
CA PHE A 570 -17.83 15.13 22.59
C PHE A 570 -19.20 14.45 22.66
N TYR A 571 -19.80 14.35 23.82
CA TYR A 571 -21.16 13.90 24.03
C TYR A 571 -22.12 15.09 24.02
N ALA A 572 -22.59 15.46 22.84
CA ALA A 572 -23.46 16.63 22.65
C ALA A 572 -24.84 16.39 23.25
N ILE A 573 -25.43 15.23 23.00
CA ILE A 573 -26.73 14.80 23.51
C ILE A 573 -26.57 13.39 24.10
N ASP A 574 -26.99 13.21 25.34
CA ASP A 574 -27.05 11.91 25.99
C ASP A 574 -28.31 11.84 26.87
N THR A 575 -29.41 11.39 26.27
CA THR A 575 -30.69 11.17 26.90
C THR A 575 -31.15 9.73 26.67
N LYS A 576 -32.25 9.33 27.29
CA LYS A 576 -32.79 7.98 27.10
C LYS A 576 -33.11 7.68 25.64
N ASP A 577 -33.70 8.60 24.91
CA ASP A 577 -34.18 8.40 23.54
C ASP A 577 -33.21 8.92 22.48
N TRP A 578 -32.40 9.93 22.79
CA TRP A 578 -31.50 10.61 21.87
C TRP A 578 -30.08 10.57 22.36
N GLY A 579 -29.17 10.20 21.49
CA GLY A 579 -27.73 10.30 21.68
C GLY A 579 -27.09 10.99 20.47
N LEU A 580 -26.11 11.85 20.72
CA LEU A 580 -25.26 12.44 19.69
C LEU A 580 -23.87 12.61 20.28
N ASP A 581 -22.92 11.89 19.72
CA ASP A 581 -21.53 12.00 20.09
C ASP A 581 -20.62 12.09 18.87
N PHE A 582 -19.46 12.68 19.08
CA PHE A 582 -18.42 12.85 18.08
C PHE A 582 -17.06 12.41 18.65
N ASP A 583 -16.32 11.63 17.85
CA ASP A 583 -14.92 11.32 18.06
C ASP A 583 -14.11 12.00 16.97
N ALA A 584 -13.16 12.85 17.32
CA ALA A 584 -12.32 13.59 16.39
C ALA A 584 -10.84 13.39 16.68
N ASN A 585 -10.02 13.35 15.66
CA ASN A 585 -8.57 13.37 15.76
C ASN A 585 -7.93 14.19 14.65
N ILE A 586 -6.82 14.83 14.96
CA ILE A 586 -5.95 15.51 14.00
C ILE A 586 -4.50 15.33 14.42
N ALA A 587 -3.61 15.04 13.47
CA ALA A 587 -2.20 14.82 13.72
C ALA A 587 -1.33 15.57 12.71
N PHE A 588 -0.36 16.30 13.21
CA PHE A 588 0.67 17.01 12.47
C PHE A 588 1.99 16.28 12.69
N ASN A 589 2.75 16.02 11.65
CA ASN A 589 4.10 15.43 11.74
C ASN A 589 5.04 16.09 10.75
N ARG A 590 6.25 16.36 11.20
CA ARG A 590 7.36 16.80 10.34
C ARG A 590 8.53 15.85 10.54
N ASN A 591 9.06 15.33 9.45
CA ASN A 591 10.28 14.51 9.49
C ASN A 591 11.42 15.19 8.73
N ARG A 592 12.67 14.89 9.14
CA ARG A 592 13.88 15.41 8.49
C ARG A 592 15.00 14.39 8.56
N ILE A 593 15.68 14.24 7.43
CA ILE A 593 16.89 13.42 7.30
C ILE A 593 18.11 14.25 7.74
N GLY A 594 19.08 13.60 8.37
CA GLY A 594 20.35 14.22 8.73
C GLY A 594 21.49 13.22 8.85
N GLY A 595 22.73 13.73 8.86
CA GLY A 595 23.94 12.91 9.04
C GLY A 595 24.34 12.09 7.83
N LEU A 596 23.85 12.43 6.62
CA LEU A 596 24.33 11.85 5.38
C LEU A 596 25.59 12.59 4.90
N THR A 597 26.54 11.86 4.32
CA THR A 597 27.77 12.44 3.72
C THR A 597 27.56 12.83 2.25
N ALA A 598 26.59 12.24 1.59
CA ALA A 598 26.18 12.55 0.22
C ALA A 598 24.69 12.22 0.05
N ASP A 599 24.07 12.77 -0.99
CA ASP A 599 22.72 12.43 -1.38
C ASP A 599 22.59 10.93 -1.67
N GLN A 600 21.48 10.36 -1.24
CA GLN A 600 21.10 9.00 -1.51
C GLN A 600 19.78 9.00 -2.28
N TYR A 601 19.53 7.93 -3.03
CA TYR A 601 18.30 7.80 -3.78
C TYR A 601 17.57 6.53 -3.33
N ALA A 602 16.25 6.58 -3.31
CA ALA A 602 15.43 5.39 -3.12
C ALA A 602 15.59 4.42 -4.30
N ASN A 603 15.18 3.17 -4.11
CA ASN A 603 15.15 2.21 -5.21
C ASN A 603 14.32 2.72 -6.38
N ASN A 604 14.72 2.40 -7.60
CA ASN A 604 13.99 2.78 -8.79
C ASN A 604 12.52 2.36 -8.73
N LEU A 605 11.63 3.15 -9.32
CA LEU A 605 10.23 2.80 -9.43
C LEU A 605 10.03 1.66 -10.46
N TRP A 606 10.70 1.80 -11.62
CA TRP A 606 10.88 0.78 -12.66
C TRP A 606 12.20 1.06 -13.40
N TYR A 607 12.55 0.25 -14.39
CA TYR A 607 13.89 0.29 -15.03
C TYR A 607 14.29 1.65 -15.60
N SER A 608 13.34 2.47 -16.08
CA SER A 608 13.59 3.80 -16.65
C SER A 608 13.30 4.97 -15.69
N ALA A 609 12.54 4.76 -14.59
CA ALA A 609 12.26 5.78 -13.58
C ALA A 609 13.22 5.67 -12.40
N LYS A 610 14.44 6.17 -12.63
CA LYS A 610 15.54 6.12 -11.66
C LYS A 610 15.63 7.46 -10.92
N GLU A 611 16.08 7.38 -9.65
CA GLU A 611 16.42 8.58 -8.85
C GLU A 611 15.27 9.58 -8.69
N VAL A 612 14.03 9.10 -8.65
CA VAL A 612 12.83 9.95 -8.48
C VAL A 612 12.71 10.45 -7.04
N PHE A 613 13.10 9.65 -6.06
CA PHE A 613 13.05 10.04 -4.66
C PHE A 613 14.44 10.23 -4.09
N ILE A 614 14.69 11.41 -3.52
CA ILE A 614 15.98 11.79 -2.96
C ILE A 614 15.96 11.80 -1.44
N GLN A 615 17.05 11.33 -0.86
CA GLN A 615 17.35 11.44 0.57
C GLN A 615 18.54 12.41 0.72
N ARG A 616 18.26 13.61 1.23
CA ARG A 616 19.22 14.70 1.41
C ARG A 616 19.09 15.29 2.81
N ASN A 617 20.20 15.72 3.39
CA ASN A 617 20.18 16.38 4.70
C ASN A 617 19.24 17.60 4.71
N GLY A 618 18.35 17.66 5.70
CA GLY A 618 17.37 18.73 5.87
C GLY A 618 16.05 18.50 5.14
N LEU A 619 15.99 17.59 4.16
CA LEU A 619 14.75 17.22 3.48
C LEU A 619 13.98 16.14 4.25
N PRO A 620 12.66 16.03 4.03
CA PRO A 620 11.87 14.91 4.50
C PRO A 620 12.17 13.64 3.71
N ILE A 621 11.84 12.47 4.30
CA ILE A 621 11.75 11.20 3.55
C ILE A 621 10.57 11.32 2.58
N GLY A 622 10.76 10.90 1.32
CA GLY A 622 9.71 10.98 0.29
C GLY A 622 9.71 12.30 -0.49
N ALA A 623 10.80 13.09 -0.43
CA ALA A 623 11.01 14.23 -1.31
C ALA A 623 11.21 13.76 -2.75
N ILE A 624 10.48 14.37 -3.69
CA ILE A 624 10.47 14.02 -5.12
C ILE A 624 11.43 14.95 -5.87
N LEU A 625 12.31 14.35 -6.68
CA LEU A 625 13.29 15.05 -7.52
C LEU A 625 12.90 14.93 -9.00
N GLY A 626 12.85 16.03 -9.72
CA GLY A 626 12.51 16.04 -11.14
C GLY A 626 12.80 17.38 -11.80
N TYR A 627 12.46 17.47 -13.08
CA TYR A 627 12.56 18.69 -13.83
C TYR A 627 11.35 19.60 -13.57
N VAL A 628 11.54 20.91 -13.76
CA VAL A 628 10.47 21.91 -13.67
C VAL A 628 10.08 22.33 -15.08
N GLU A 629 8.78 22.36 -15.36
CA GLU A 629 8.23 22.76 -16.65
C GLU A 629 7.84 24.25 -16.66
N ASP A 630 8.08 24.92 -17.79
CA ASP A 630 7.73 26.34 -18.04
C ASP A 630 6.80 26.46 -19.27
N GLY A 631 5.79 25.57 -19.35
CA GLY A 631 4.83 25.55 -20.44
C GLY A 631 5.33 24.83 -21.71
N PHE A 632 4.95 25.35 -22.87
CA PHE A 632 5.27 24.78 -24.18
C PHE A 632 5.88 25.86 -25.07
N TYR A 633 6.61 25.43 -26.10
CA TYR A 633 7.06 26.35 -27.16
C TYR A 633 5.94 26.61 -28.15
N ASP A 634 5.36 27.82 -28.17
CA ASP A 634 4.18 28.09 -28.99
C ASP A 634 4.54 28.32 -30.47
N ASN A 635 5.79 28.71 -30.75
CA ASN A 635 6.25 28.98 -32.14
C ASN A 635 7.76 28.87 -32.26
N LEU A 636 8.23 28.82 -33.51
CA LEU A 636 9.68 28.72 -33.83
C LEU A 636 10.51 29.90 -33.30
N ALA A 637 9.92 31.08 -33.22
CA ALA A 637 10.65 32.27 -32.73
C ALA A 637 10.96 32.14 -31.21
N GLU A 638 10.03 31.58 -30.46
CA GLU A 638 10.22 31.28 -29.05
C GLU A 638 11.28 30.18 -28.83
N VAL A 639 11.26 29.11 -29.63
CA VAL A 639 12.31 28.07 -29.59
C VAL A 639 13.68 28.66 -29.87
N ARG A 640 13.80 29.54 -30.86
CA ARG A 640 15.07 30.22 -31.21
C ARG A 640 15.53 31.22 -30.14
N ALA A 641 14.64 31.77 -29.34
CA ALA A 641 14.97 32.68 -28.26
C ALA A 641 15.53 31.94 -27.03
N ASP A 642 15.26 30.62 -26.91
CA ASP A 642 15.79 29.81 -25.82
C ASP A 642 17.26 29.45 -26.08
N PRO A 643 18.16 29.71 -25.12
CA PRO A 643 19.60 29.37 -25.26
C PRO A 643 19.84 27.89 -25.52
N LEU A 644 18.96 26.97 -25.02
CA LEU A 644 19.05 25.53 -25.23
C LEU A 644 18.95 25.14 -26.73
N TYR A 645 18.17 25.88 -27.50
CA TYR A 645 17.87 25.59 -28.90
C TYR A 645 18.28 26.67 -29.91
N ALA A 646 18.96 27.73 -29.45
CA ALA A 646 19.33 28.86 -30.29
C ALA A 646 20.21 28.47 -31.50
N ASN A 647 21.05 27.43 -31.35
CA ASN A 647 22.05 27.01 -32.34
C ASN A 647 21.76 25.65 -32.99
N VAL A 648 20.58 25.00 -32.71
CA VAL A 648 20.22 23.75 -33.34
C VAL A 648 19.78 23.95 -34.81
N SER A 649 19.71 22.87 -35.60
CA SER A 649 19.22 22.94 -36.99
C SER A 649 17.78 23.45 -37.08
N ASP A 650 17.32 23.94 -38.25
CA ASP A 650 15.93 24.38 -38.42
C ASP A 650 14.94 23.23 -38.19
N VAL A 651 15.29 22.01 -38.59
CA VAL A 651 14.46 20.80 -38.36
C VAL A 651 14.34 20.50 -36.87
N GLU A 652 15.43 20.58 -36.11
CA GLU A 652 15.41 20.35 -34.66
C GLU A 652 14.62 21.43 -33.93
N ALA A 653 14.80 22.70 -34.33
CA ALA A 653 14.03 23.79 -33.74
C ALA A 653 12.53 23.66 -34.04
N GLN A 654 12.16 23.27 -35.28
CA GLN A 654 10.76 23.04 -35.66
C GLN A 654 10.13 21.92 -34.85
N ARG A 655 10.87 20.85 -34.50
CA ARG A 655 10.41 19.73 -33.66
C ARG A 655 10.01 20.18 -32.25
N MET A 656 10.61 21.27 -31.76
CA MET A 656 10.30 21.73 -30.40
C MET A 656 9.00 22.51 -30.31
N VAL A 657 8.41 22.96 -31.42
CA VAL A 657 7.10 23.65 -31.39
C VAL A 657 6.01 22.71 -30.88
N GLY A 658 5.32 23.12 -29.81
CA GLY A 658 4.31 22.31 -29.10
C GLY A 658 4.90 21.26 -28.16
N GLU A 659 6.23 21.26 -27.96
CA GLU A 659 6.90 20.42 -26.98
C GLU A 659 7.07 21.13 -25.63
N ILE A 660 7.32 20.32 -24.56
CA ILE A 660 7.50 20.82 -23.20
C ILE A 660 8.77 21.66 -23.11
N LYS A 661 8.65 22.83 -22.51
CA LYS A 661 9.76 23.70 -22.15
C LYS A 661 10.19 23.39 -20.73
N TYR A 662 11.41 22.90 -20.55
CA TYR A 662 12.00 22.63 -19.23
C TYR A 662 12.91 23.78 -18.81
N LEU A 663 12.90 24.13 -17.52
CA LEU A 663 13.78 25.15 -16.97
C LEU A 663 15.23 24.65 -16.87
N ASP A 664 16.15 25.42 -17.36
CA ASP A 664 17.58 25.36 -17.06
C ASP A 664 17.78 26.00 -15.68
N VAL A 665 17.74 25.20 -14.63
CA VAL A 665 17.69 25.66 -13.22
C VAL A 665 19.04 26.25 -12.81
N ASN A 666 20.14 25.70 -13.33
CA ASN A 666 21.48 26.16 -12.99
C ASN A 666 21.98 27.28 -13.93
N GLY A 667 21.32 27.53 -15.07
CA GLY A 667 21.61 28.62 -16.03
C GLY A 667 22.85 28.38 -16.88
N ASP A 668 23.26 27.12 -17.09
CA ASP A 668 24.49 26.79 -17.84
C ASP A 668 24.26 26.64 -19.35
N GLY A 669 23.02 26.76 -19.80
CA GLY A 669 22.62 26.64 -21.22
C GLY A 669 22.52 25.19 -21.69
N LYS A 670 22.41 24.24 -20.78
CA LYS A 670 22.24 22.81 -21.08
C LYS A 670 21.19 22.21 -20.16
N LEU A 671 20.38 21.30 -20.66
CA LEU A 671 19.43 20.57 -19.87
C LEU A 671 20.01 19.21 -19.44
N THR A 672 20.45 19.11 -18.18
CA THR A 672 21.13 17.95 -17.62
C THR A 672 20.45 17.47 -16.34
N THR A 673 21.00 16.44 -15.69
CA THR A 673 20.51 16.00 -14.37
C THR A 673 20.76 17.00 -13.24
N GLU A 674 21.59 18.03 -13.48
CA GLU A 674 21.86 19.10 -12.52
C GLU A 674 20.72 20.13 -12.46
N ASP A 675 19.81 20.14 -13.46
CA ASP A 675 18.63 21.00 -13.52
C ASP A 675 17.42 20.42 -12.78
N ARG A 676 17.58 19.25 -12.15
CA ARG A 676 16.51 18.68 -11.34
C ARG A 676 16.37 19.42 -10.01
N ALA A 677 15.14 19.75 -9.64
CA ALA A 677 14.76 20.41 -8.39
C ALA A 677 13.86 19.49 -7.54
N ILE A 678 13.62 19.90 -6.29
CA ILE A 678 12.60 19.25 -5.47
C ILE A 678 11.24 19.72 -5.97
N ILE A 679 10.47 18.80 -6.52
CA ILE A 679 9.18 19.07 -7.17
C ILE A 679 7.97 18.61 -6.34
N GLY A 680 8.19 17.94 -5.18
CA GLY A 680 7.10 17.52 -4.30
C GLY A 680 7.56 16.91 -2.99
N ASP A 681 6.61 16.82 -2.05
CA ASP A 681 6.75 16.18 -0.73
C ASP A 681 5.53 15.27 -0.47
N THR A 682 5.75 13.98 -0.32
CA THR A 682 4.67 13.01 -0.09
C THR A 682 4.16 12.99 1.36
N ASN A 683 4.69 13.83 2.24
CA ASN A 683 4.26 13.91 3.64
C ASN A 683 3.12 14.91 3.82
N PRO A 684 2.00 14.54 4.45
CA PRO A 684 0.92 15.47 4.70
C PRO A 684 1.29 16.52 5.76
N ASP A 685 0.75 17.72 5.62
CA ASP A 685 0.77 18.74 6.66
C ASP A 685 0.04 18.25 7.90
N PHE A 686 -1.14 17.63 7.70
CA PHE A 686 -1.89 16.98 8.76
C PHE A 686 -2.80 15.88 8.20
N THR A 687 -3.13 14.94 9.07
CA THR A 687 -4.16 13.93 8.86
C THR A 687 -5.28 14.13 9.87
N TYR A 688 -6.52 13.83 9.49
CA TYR A 688 -7.67 14.02 10.36
C TYR A 688 -8.72 12.93 10.18
N GLY A 689 -9.49 12.71 11.24
CA GLY A 689 -10.63 11.82 11.26
C GLY A 689 -11.73 12.35 12.15
N LEU A 690 -12.99 12.12 11.77
CA LEU A 690 -14.18 12.48 12.51
C LEU A 690 -15.21 11.36 12.40
N THR A 691 -15.66 10.85 13.55
CA THR A 691 -16.80 9.95 13.64
C THR A 691 -17.95 10.68 14.33
N GLY A 692 -19.13 10.69 13.72
CA GLY A 692 -20.35 11.16 14.34
C GLY A 692 -21.32 10.00 14.55
N ASN A 693 -21.79 9.79 15.77
CA ASN A 693 -22.75 8.77 16.12
C ASN A 693 -24.06 9.43 16.58
N PHE A 694 -25.14 9.09 15.92
CA PHE A 694 -26.47 9.51 16.25
C PHE A 694 -27.33 8.32 16.66
N ARG A 695 -28.01 8.41 17.78
CA ARG A 695 -28.93 7.39 18.29
C ARG A 695 -30.31 8.01 18.53
N TRP A 696 -31.31 7.38 17.97
CA TRP A 696 -32.71 7.69 18.24
C TRP A 696 -33.43 6.40 18.62
N LYS A 697 -33.72 6.24 19.91
CA LYS A 697 -34.27 4.98 20.47
C LYS A 697 -33.42 3.79 20.01
N ASN A 698 -33.98 2.94 19.16
CA ASN A 698 -33.38 1.71 18.65
C ASN A 698 -32.66 1.92 17.31
N LEU A 699 -32.74 3.11 16.72
CA LEU A 699 -32.06 3.48 15.48
C LEU A 699 -30.71 4.10 15.80
N THR A 700 -29.65 3.63 15.13
CA THR A 700 -28.30 4.21 15.21
C THR A 700 -27.79 4.55 13.83
N LEU A 701 -27.19 5.72 13.68
CA LEU A 701 -26.51 6.17 12.48
C LEU A 701 -25.08 6.55 12.87
N SER A 702 -24.10 5.98 12.19
CA SER A 702 -22.69 6.33 12.34
C SER A 702 -22.12 6.82 11.01
N LEU A 703 -21.41 7.94 11.05
CA LEU A 703 -20.75 8.57 9.91
C LEU A 703 -19.26 8.67 10.22
N PHE A 704 -18.41 8.18 9.32
CA PHE A 704 -16.95 8.27 9.50
C PHE A 704 -16.32 9.03 8.33
N PHE A 705 -15.67 10.14 8.66
CA PHE A 705 -14.88 10.96 7.76
C PHE A 705 -13.39 10.79 8.05
N GLN A 706 -12.59 10.77 7.00
CA GLN A 706 -11.14 10.82 7.10
C GLN A 706 -10.52 11.63 5.97
N GLY A 707 -9.32 12.16 6.20
CA GLY A 707 -8.60 12.86 5.17
C GLY A 707 -7.15 13.15 5.51
N THR A 708 -6.44 13.62 4.49
CA THR A 708 -5.10 14.18 4.55
C THR A 708 -5.08 15.52 3.85
N TYR A 709 -4.15 16.37 4.21
CA TYR A 709 -3.97 17.67 3.58
C TYR A 709 -2.50 17.98 3.42
N GLY A 710 -2.12 18.53 2.25
CA GLY A 710 -0.80 19.06 1.96
C GLY A 710 0.25 18.01 1.58
N ASN A 711 -0.15 16.78 1.24
CA ASN A 711 0.76 15.79 0.68
C ASN A 711 0.68 15.75 -0.85
N ASP A 712 1.80 15.49 -1.49
CA ASP A 712 1.86 15.22 -2.92
C ASP A 712 1.79 13.70 -3.21
N ILE A 713 1.30 13.37 -4.40
CA ILE A 713 1.32 12.03 -4.99
C ILE A 713 2.16 12.07 -6.26
N PHE A 714 3.12 11.16 -6.36
CA PHE A 714 3.77 10.87 -7.64
C PHE A 714 2.86 9.96 -8.46
N ASN A 715 2.12 10.54 -9.40
CA ASN A 715 1.23 9.83 -10.30
C ASN A 715 2.03 9.24 -11.47
N ALA A 716 2.57 8.03 -11.27
CA ALA A 716 3.36 7.34 -12.29
C ALA A 716 2.55 6.96 -13.54
N ASN A 717 1.20 6.95 -13.45
CA ASN A 717 0.33 6.67 -14.59
C ASN A 717 0.47 7.73 -15.68
N LEU A 718 0.73 8.97 -15.30
CA LEU A 718 0.92 10.10 -16.23
C LEU A 718 2.18 9.93 -17.10
N THR A 719 3.16 9.14 -16.67
CA THR A 719 4.38 8.88 -17.47
C THR A 719 4.12 8.10 -18.76
N ASN A 720 2.97 7.43 -18.87
CA ASN A 720 2.55 6.72 -20.09
C ASN A 720 1.74 7.61 -21.04
N ILE A 721 1.39 8.84 -20.63
CA ILE A 721 0.68 9.80 -21.50
C ILE A 721 1.72 10.53 -22.32
N SER A 722 2.34 9.82 -23.25
CA SER A 722 3.39 10.36 -24.11
C SER A 722 2.88 11.26 -25.24
N MET A 723 1.55 11.36 -25.42
CA MET A 723 0.90 12.00 -26.58
C MET A 723 1.37 11.43 -27.91
N GLN A 724 1.94 10.23 -27.91
CA GLN A 724 2.27 9.45 -29.09
C GLN A 724 1.10 8.55 -29.47
N SER A 725 0.74 8.51 -30.74
CA SER A 725 -0.44 7.80 -31.24
C SER A 725 -0.32 6.27 -31.30
N VAL A 726 0.69 5.70 -30.65
CA VAL A 726 0.87 4.22 -30.60
C VAL A 726 -0.01 3.53 -29.56
N SER A 727 -0.74 4.30 -28.74
CA SER A 727 -1.66 3.78 -27.71
C SER A 727 -2.76 4.77 -27.42
N ASN A 728 -3.83 4.32 -26.79
CA ASN A 728 -4.88 5.19 -26.27
C ASN A 728 -4.35 6.06 -25.11
N ILE A 729 -5.03 7.15 -24.81
CA ILE A 729 -4.68 8.11 -23.76
C ILE A 729 -5.93 8.51 -22.96
N PRO A 730 -5.77 9.03 -21.75
CA PRO A 730 -6.88 9.64 -21.02
C PRO A 730 -7.47 10.86 -21.74
N LYS A 731 -8.80 10.96 -21.72
CA LYS A 731 -9.54 12.03 -22.39
C LYS A 731 -9.13 13.43 -21.93
N PHE A 732 -8.88 13.64 -20.65
CA PHE A 732 -8.44 14.93 -20.12
C PHE A 732 -7.12 15.42 -20.72
N ALA A 733 -6.22 14.47 -21.10
CA ALA A 733 -4.95 14.82 -21.74
C ALA A 733 -5.15 15.27 -23.19
N TYR A 734 -6.03 14.56 -23.90
CA TYR A 734 -6.40 14.93 -25.27
C TYR A 734 -7.08 16.30 -25.33
N GLU A 735 -8.05 16.57 -24.45
CA GLU A 735 -8.81 17.82 -24.41
C GLU A 735 -7.95 19.04 -24.06
N SER A 736 -6.88 18.85 -23.29
CA SER A 736 -5.98 19.92 -22.85
C SER A 736 -4.60 19.86 -23.49
N ARG A 737 -4.46 19.19 -24.66
CA ARG A 737 -3.20 19.18 -25.40
C ARG A 737 -2.91 20.49 -26.09
N TRP A 738 -1.66 20.74 -26.36
CA TRP A 738 -1.23 21.85 -27.18
C TRP A 738 -1.68 21.67 -28.65
N THR A 739 -2.31 22.70 -29.18
CA THR A 739 -2.60 22.86 -30.62
C THR A 739 -2.37 24.33 -30.97
N PRO A 740 -2.19 24.71 -32.25
CA PRO A 740 -2.08 26.10 -32.61
C PRO A 740 -3.23 27.01 -32.15
N ASP A 741 -4.41 26.44 -31.93
CA ASP A 741 -5.60 27.12 -31.43
C ASP A 741 -5.79 27.02 -29.90
N ASN A 742 -4.94 26.26 -29.22
CA ASN A 742 -4.98 26.04 -27.75
C ASN A 742 -3.59 26.11 -27.14
N THR A 743 -2.96 27.26 -27.16
CA THR A 743 -1.63 27.47 -26.57
C THR A 743 -1.75 27.89 -25.10
N GLU A 744 -2.67 28.82 -24.77
CA GLU A 744 -2.79 29.39 -23.40
C GLU A 744 -3.30 28.40 -22.35
N ASN A 745 -4.16 27.43 -22.75
CA ASN A 745 -4.76 26.46 -21.82
C ASN A 745 -4.19 25.05 -21.96
N ALA A 746 -3.13 24.89 -22.75
CA ALA A 746 -2.47 23.60 -22.94
C ALA A 746 -1.83 23.11 -21.63
N LYS A 747 -2.08 21.84 -21.32
CA LYS A 747 -1.47 21.13 -20.19
C LYS A 747 -0.65 19.92 -20.65
N TRP A 748 -0.79 19.51 -21.91
CA TRP A 748 -0.09 18.38 -22.51
C TRP A 748 0.52 18.80 -23.83
N PRO A 749 1.67 18.22 -24.23
CA PRO A 749 2.30 18.58 -25.49
C PRO A 749 1.45 18.15 -26.69
N ARG A 750 1.82 18.59 -27.89
CA ARG A 750 1.14 18.24 -29.15
C ARG A 750 1.09 16.71 -29.34
N ALA A 751 0.06 16.24 -30.02
CA ALA A 751 -0.01 14.88 -30.52
C ALA A 751 1.13 14.62 -31.54
N THR A 752 1.78 13.46 -31.52
CA THR A 752 2.85 13.09 -32.44
C THR A 752 2.91 11.58 -32.68
N MET A 753 3.50 11.19 -33.82
CA MET A 753 3.93 9.82 -34.07
C MET A 753 5.42 9.60 -33.78
N ALA A 754 6.18 10.68 -33.52
CA ALA A 754 7.61 10.60 -33.32
C ALA A 754 7.96 9.81 -32.06
N GLN A 755 8.77 8.77 -32.19
CA GLN A 755 9.27 7.98 -31.07
C GLN A 755 10.48 8.63 -30.36
N THR A 756 10.95 9.76 -30.85
CA THR A 756 12.16 10.45 -30.39
C THR A 756 11.89 11.51 -29.32
N ARG A 757 10.61 11.70 -28.89
CA ARG A 757 10.31 12.65 -27.83
C ARG A 757 11.02 12.24 -26.54
N GLU A 758 11.88 13.10 -26.02
CA GLU A 758 12.47 12.92 -24.71
C GLU A 758 11.43 13.18 -23.63
N TRP A 759 11.14 12.15 -22.82
CA TRP A 759 10.20 12.22 -21.71
C TRP A 759 10.98 12.23 -20.39
N ARG A 760 10.80 13.28 -19.61
CA ARG A 760 11.51 13.46 -18.35
C ARG A 760 10.52 13.44 -17.18
N ILE A 761 10.96 12.92 -16.02
CA ILE A 761 10.19 13.05 -14.79
C ILE A 761 10.21 14.52 -14.38
N SER A 762 9.03 15.13 -14.27
CA SER A 762 8.83 16.55 -14.00
C SER A 762 7.67 16.79 -13.05
N ASP A 763 7.42 18.02 -12.67
CA ASP A 763 6.37 18.46 -11.77
C ASP A 763 4.95 18.10 -12.27
N ARG A 764 4.72 17.90 -13.58
CA ARG A 764 3.44 17.39 -14.10
C ARG A 764 3.04 16.02 -13.57
N HIS A 765 4.01 15.21 -13.12
CA HIS A 765 3.78 13.87 -12.56
C HIS A 765 3.48 13.91 -11.05
N VAL A 766 3.52 15.12 -10.46
CA VAL A 766 3.25 15.35 -9.04
C VAL A 766 1.93 16.09 -8.90
N GLU A 767 1.00 15.49 -8.20
CA GLU A 767 -0.35 16.04 -8.00
C GLU A 767 -0.65 16.20 -6.51
N ASP A 768 -1.51 17.18 -6.18
CA ASP A 768 -2.03 17.35 -4.82
C ASP A 768 -2.81 16.11 -4.39
N GLY A 769 -2.30 15.43 -3.37
CA GLY A 769 -2.89 14.25 -2.75
C GLY A 769 -3.87 14.54 -1.62
N SER A 770 -4.21 15.80 -1.38
CA SER A 770 -5.17 16.20 -0.35
C SER A 770 -6.56 15.64 -0.64
N TYR A 771 -7.23 15.12 0.40
CA TYR A 771 -8.60 14.64 0.24
C TYR A 771 -9.41 14.69 1.53
N LEU A 772 -10.73 14.72 1.37
CA LEU A 772 -11.75 14.43 2.37
C LEU A 772 -12.62 13.28 1.86
N LYS A 773 -12.69 12.18 2.63
CA LYS A 773 -13.56 11.01 2.35
C LYS A 773 -14.67 10.91 3.40
N LEU A 774 -15.91 10.74 2.97
CA LEU A 774 -16.91 10.06 3.77
C LEU A 774 -16.72 8.56 3.56
N LYS A 775 -15.97 7.94 4.49
CA LYS A 775 -15.49 6.56 4.38
C LYS A 775 -16.60 5.55 4.63
N THR A 776 -17.47 5.82 5.63
CA THR A 776 -18.53 4.88 6.02
C THR A 776 -19.77 5.60 6.50
N ILE A 777 -20.92 5.14 6.02
CA ILE A 777 -22.23 5.37 6.62
C ILE A 777 -22.73 4.02 7.12
N ASN A 778 -23.09 3.91 8.39
CA ASN A 778 -23.72 2.72 8.95
C ASN A 778 -25.04 3.11 9.61
N LEU A 779 -26.14 2.51 9.17
CA LEU A 779 -27.48 2.67 9.73
C LEU A 779 -27.93 1.32 10.27
N ALA A 780 -28.26 1.24 11.56
CA ALA A 780 -28.70 0.01 12.18
C ALA A 780 -29.97 0.23 13.01
N TYR A 781 -30.88 -0.73 12.93
CA TYR A 781 -32.10 -0.77 13.74
C TYR A 781 -32.15 -2.05 14.58
N ASN A 782 -32.28 -1.86 15.89
CA ASN A 782 -32.35 -2.95 16.86
C ASN A 782 -33.82 -3.23 17.24
N PHE A 783 -34.35 -4.38 16.81
CA PHE A 783 -35.72 -4.80 17.09
C PHE A 783 -35.90 -5.35 18.51
N GLY A 784 -34.82 -5.55 19.29
CA GLY A 784 -34.85 -6.24 20.57
C GLY A 784 -35.21 -7.71 20.40
N SER A 785 -36.08 -8.24 21.26
CA SER A 785 -36.57 -9.60 21.22
C SER A 785 -37.93 -9.64 20.48
N PRO A 786 -37.94 -9.90 19.15
CA PRO A 786 -39.16 -9.82 18.34
C PRO A 786 -40.09 -11.06 18.54
N CYS A 787 -39.54 -12.21 18.98
CA CYS A 787 -40.27 -13.44 19.22
C CYS A 787 -39.53 -14.36 20.21
N LYS A 788 -40.23 -15.34 20.75
CA LYS A 788 -39.67 -16.33 21.69
C LYS A 788 -38.51 -17.08 21.03
N GLY A 789 -37.37 -17.14 21.68
CA GLY A 789 -36.16 -17.81 21.20
C GLY A 789 -35.18 -16.88 20.51
N ILE A 790 -35.52 -15.61 20.22
CA ILE A 790 -34.59 -14.56 19.74
C ILE A 790 -34.40 -13.52 20.84
N GLU A 791 -33.22 -13.45 21.44
CA GLU A 791 -32.90 -12.41 22.44
C GLU A 791 -32.76 -11.02 21.80
N ASN A 792 -32.15 -10.98 20.61
CA ASN A 792 -31.91 -9.70 19.90
C ASN A 792 -31.87 -9.92 18.39
N LEU A 793 -32.51 -9.02 17.64
CA LEU A 793 -32.46 -8.94 16.19
C LEU A 793 -32.03 -7.54 15.79
N THR A 794 -30.94 -7.43 15.06
CA THR A 794 -30.50 -6.15 14.46
C THR A 794 -30.39 -6.29 12.95
N VAL A 795 -30.96 -5.33 12.23
CA VAL A 795 -30.78 -5.17 10.77
C VAL A 795 -29.94 -3.92 10.55
N PHE A 796 -28.96 -4.00 9.68
CA PHE A 796 -28.08 -2.87 9.39
C PHE A 796 -27.77 -2.75 7.91
N GLY A 797 -27.59 -1.51 7.46
CA GLY A 797 -27.09 -1.16 6.13
C GLY A 797 -25.82 -0.35 6.25
N THR A 798 -24.82 -0.67 5.42
CA THR A 798 -23.55 0.05 5.39
C THR A 798 -23.19 0.47 3.97
N VAL A 799 -22.75 1.70 3.82
CA VAL A 799 -22.15 2.19 2.57
C VAL A 799 -20.70 2.57 2.86
N ASN A 800 -19.76 1.94 2.17
CA ASN A 800 -18.34 2.26 2.28
C ASN A 800 -17.86 3.04 1.07
N ASN A 801 -16.87 3.94 1.27
CA ASN A 801 -16.31 4.85 0.25
C ASN A 801 -17.41 5.66 -0.44
N VAL A 802 -18.23 6.36 0.35
CA VAL A 802 -19.44 7.06 -0.11
C VAL A 802 -19.10 8.15 -1.13
N PHE A 803 -18.13 9.01 -0.79
CA PHE A 803 -17.53 9.97 -1.72
C PHE A 803 -16.11 10.37 -1.27
N THR A 804 -15.35 10.87 -2.23
CA THR A 804 -14.03 11.49 -2.02
C THR A 804 -14.01 12.85 -2.70
N ILE A 805 -13.67 13.91 -1.94
CA ILE A 805 -13.40 15.25 -2.46
C ILE A 805 -11.90 15.38 -2.55
N THR A 806 -11.35 15.58 -3.76
CA THR A 806 -9.92 15.66 -4.03
C THR A 806 -9.65 16.37 -5.35
N GLY A 807 -8.48 16.97 -5.49
CA GLY A 807 -7.94 17.48 -6.75
C GLY A 807 -7.21 16.40 -7.57
N TYR A 808 -6.94 15.21 -7.00
CA TYR A 808 -6.21 14.13 -7.64
C TYR A 808 -6.92 13.60 -8.90
N SER A 809 -6.21 13.53 -10.02
CA SER A 809 -6.80 13.23 -11.32
C SER A 809 -7.18 11.76 -11.48
N TRP A 810 -6.44 10.82 -10.83
CA TRP A 810 -6.59 9.39 -11.02
C TRP A 810 -7.71 8.78 -10.14
N TYR A 811 -7.69 7.44 -9.93
CA TYR A 811 -8.79 6.71 -9.28
C TYR A 811 -9.04 7.12 -7.83
N ASP A 812 -8.00 7.12 -6.99
CA ASP A 812 -8.12 7.40 -5.56
C ASP A 812 -6.82 8.02 -5.01
N PRO A 813 -6.86 9.10 -4.21
CA PRO A 813 -5.67 9.72 -3.64
C PRO A 813 -5.06 8.93 -2.47
N ASP A 814 -5.77 7.95 -1.91
CA ASP A 814 -5.30 7.09 -0.82
C ASP A 814 -4.55 5.87 -1.41
N VAL A 815 -3.44 6.15 -2.10
CA VAL A 815 -2.64 5.16 -2.84
C VAL A 815 -1.22 5.08 -2.31
N ASN A 816 -0.64 3.90 -2.37
CA ASN A 816 0.76 3.65 -2.06
C ASN A 816 1.22 2.30 -2.63
N THR A 817 1.68 2.30 -3.87
CA THR A 817 2.12 1.09 -4.59
C THR A 817 3.20 0.30 -3.84
N PHE A 818 4.12 0.98 -3.14
CA PHE A 818 5.25 0.35 -2.47
C PHE A 818 5.01 0.02 -0.98
N GLY A 819 3.77 0.17 -0.50
CA GLY A 819 3.34 -0.30 0.82
C GLY A 819 4.15 0.29 1.99
N GLN A 820 5.01 -0.53 2.62
CA GLN A 820 5.78 -0.15 3.82
C GLN A 820 7.07 0.63 3.52
N ASP A 821 7.43 0.82 2.26
CA ASP A 821 8.64 1.58 1.90
C ASP A 821 8.42 3.08 2.03
N ALA A 822 8.85 3.64 3.16
CA ALA A 822 8.72 5.06 3.44
C ALA A 822 9.45 5.97 2.44
N SER A 823 10.52 5.47 1.81
CA SER A 823 11.31 6.23 0.84
C SER A 823 10.63 6.43 -0.51
N ARG A 824 9.59 5.61 -0.81
CA ARG A 824 8.77 5.67 -2.03
C ARG A 824 7.28 5.74 -1.71
N ARG A 825 6.93 6.45 -0.65
CA ARG A 825 5.54 6.67 -0.25
C ARG A 825 4.83 7.57 -1.25
N GLY A 826 3.49 7.44 -1.36
CA GLY A 826 2.67 8.32 -2.19
C GLY A 826 2.87 8.10 -3.69
N VAL A 827 3.21 6.88 -4.12
CA VAL A 827 3.34 6.52 -5.54
C VAL A 827 2.11 5.76 -5.99
N ASP A 828 1.53 6.18 -7.12
CA ASP A 828 0.46 5.46 -7.80
C ASP A 828 0.96 4.90 -9.14
N ILE A 829 1.02 3.56 -9.26
CA ILE A 829 1.35 2.84 -10.51
C ILE A 829 0.20 1.89 -10.83
N TYR A 830 -0.81 2.34 -11.58
CA TYR A 830 -1.96 1.52 -11.97
C TYR A 830 -2.53 0.72 -10.80
N SER A 831 -2.76 1.41 -9.68
CA SER A 831 -3.32 0.82 -8.47
C SER A 831 -4.72 0.26 -8.74
N TYR A 832 -5.06 -0.82 -8.03
CA TYR A 832 -6.40 -1.40 -8.09
C TYR A 832 -7.45 -0.34 -7.75
N PRO A 833 -8.45 -0.09 -8.60
CA PRO A 833 -9.40 1.02 -8.39
C PRO A 833 -10.20 0.86 -7.10
N ALA A 834 -10.46 1.96 -6.42
CA ALA A 834 -11.32 1.96 -5.24
C ALA A 834 -12.77 1.65 -5.62
N SER A 835 -13.46 0.90 -4.77
CA SER A 835 -14.88 0.57 -4.97
C SER A 835 -15.75 1.21 -3.89
N ARG A 836 -16.98 1.58 -4.29
CA ARG A 836 -18.06 1.92 -3.39
C ARG A 836 -18.88 0.66 -3.13
N THR A 837 -19.05 0.32 -1.84
CA THR A 837 -19.74 -0.92 -1.45
C THR A 837 -21.01 -0.60 -0.69
N PHE A 838 -22.13 -1.15 -1.14
CA PHE A 838 -23.43 -1.11 -0.48
C PHE A 838 -23.68 -2.48 0.16
N SER A 839 -23.87 -2.50 1.48
CA SER A 839 -24.07 -3.76 2.21
C SER A 839 -25.36 -3.72 3.01
N LEU A 840 -26.00 -4.88 3.09
CA LEU A 840 -27.16 -5.13 3.96
C LEU A 840 -26.89 -6.37 4.81
N GLY A 841 -27.07 -6.26 6.12
CA GLY A 841 -26.80 -7.34 7.01
C GLY A 841 -27.86 -7.53 8.11
N VAL A 842 -27.87 -8.73 8.64
CA VAL A 842 -28.72 -9.12 9.78
C VAL A 842 -27.86 -9.78 10.85
N LYS A 843 -28.13 -9.47 12.11
CA LYS A 843 -27.52 -10.10 13.29
C LYS A 843 -28.60 -10.57 14.22
N VAL A 844 -28.54 -11.87 14.58
CA VAL A 844 -29.49 -12.54 15.48
C VAL A 844 -28.71 -13.07 16.68
N THR A 845 -29.23 -12.85 17.88
CA THR A 845 -28.75 -13.46 19.14
C THR A 845 -29.86 -14.35 19.70
N LEU A 846 -29.51 -15.62 19.99
CA LEU A 846 -30.39 -16.64 20.51
C LEU A 846 -30.06 -16.94 21.98
#